data_c17507837f89602b6d55d4f7bfabce47
#
_entry.id   c17507837f89602b6d55d4f7bfabce47
#
_cell.length_a   1.000
_cell.length_b   1.000
_cell.length_c   1.000
_cell.angle_alpha   90.00
_cell.angle_beta   90.00
_cell.angle_gamma   90.00
#
_symmetry.space_group_name_H-M   'P 1'
#
loop_
_entity.id
_entity.type
_entity.pdbx_description
1 polymer ?
#
loop_
_entity_poly.entity_id
_entity_poly.type
_entity_poly.pdbx_seq_one_letter_code
_entity_poly.pdbx_strand_id
1 'polypeptide(L)'
;MLQGLGVWDWAALAGYFAILLGTAWWVVLQRNKSSRDYFLAGKNAGWFVIGASLFASNIGSEHLVGLAGTGARDGMAMAHYELHAWCLLVLGWIMVPFYTSSGVFTMPEFLERRYCAAARWTLSVFSLLSYILTKISVTLFAGGIVFKALFPDPIIGGLDNFWFGAVFMVVLTGLYTIAGGMRAVLYTEAIQTVVLLVGAGCVLLIGLHQVGGWQRLRDVCQGTPRMVAVTSEVEVAQSTQRTLTQIEPPAETGDIPEIAQDAEEFLDIEIEPGAEPALELDVTQPAESVVVELESAGENREQTAAAEDVSAPQKTRRWRLFLSREKLDFFNLWKPNSHPSYPWFGLLFGAPIVGLWYWCTDQYIVQRTLTARNQSQARRGTIFGAYLKMFPVFLFIVPGMVAYGIATQGDTRLFPVLTDGGANQAFPLLVKHVLPVGLKGIVIGGLLAALMSSLASVFNSCSTLFTIDIYKKLVPNASETHLVWVGRLATAFIVLLGILWIPVVIILMKGSLYDYLQSVQSYIGPPIAAVFFLGIFCKRVNAAGCMSGLAVGFILGVARLVGEILSRGNGSAAETIAMNPFLSWFTGTSFTFMAIWLFVASSAVILAVSLLTPKPPKEKTDRLTWSGRSAEERAEARAGWNKWDVIATIGLVACILSIYIYFTGNMFR
;
A
#
# COMPACT_ATOMS: atom_id res chain seq x y z
N MET A 1 2.41 20.73 -26.66
CA MET A 1 1.62 20.79 -25.42
C MET A 1 1.37 19.35 -25.02
N LEU A 2 1.65 18.98 -23.77
CA LEU A 2 1.45 17.61 -23.28
C LEU A 2 -0.04 17.25 -23.47
N GLN A 3 -0.29 16.24 -24.26
CA GLN A 3 -1.63 15.84 -24.72
C GLN A 3 -2.51 15.49 -23.49
N GLY A 4 -3.61 16.22 -23.32
CA GLY A 4 -4.66 15.91 -22.34
C GLY A 4 -4.78 16.82 -21.11
N LEU A 5 -3.85 17.74 -20.86
CA LEU A 5 -3.97 18.74 -19.79
C LEU A 5 -4.20 20.14 -20.36
N GLY A 6 -5.24 20.81 -19.88
CA GLY A 6 -5.55 22.19 -20.21
C GLY A 6 -4.71 23.18 -19.41
N VAL A 7 -4.78 24.47 -19.80
CA VAL A 7 -4.09 25.56 -19.08
C VAL A 7 -4.49 25.62 -17.61
N TRP A 8 -5.74 25.35 -17.29
CA TRP A 8 -6.25 25.33 -15.91
C TRP A 8 -5.70 24.19 -15.06
N ASP A 9 -5.40 23.03 -15.70
CA ASP A 9 -4.76 21.90 -15.01
C ASP A 9 -3.31 22.25 -14.63
N TRP A 10 -2.58 22.90 -15.52
CA TRP A 10 -1.23 23.38 -15.25
C TRP A 10 -1.22 24.48 -14.20
N ALA A 11 -2.20 25.40 -14.23
CA ALA A 11 -2.34 26.43 -13.21
C ALA A 11 -2.59 25.83 -11.83
N ALA A 12 -3.45 24.80 -11.73
CA ALA A 12 -3.72 24.09 -10.48
C ALA A 12 -2.48 23.37 -9.94
N LEU A 13 -1.73 22.67 -10.82
CA LEU A 13 -0.47 22.03 -10.45
C LEU A 13 0.59 23.02 -9.98
N ALA A 14 0.78 24.11 -10.74
CA ALA A 14 1.72 25.16 -10.35
C ALA A 14 1.33 25.81 -9.01
N GLY A 15 0.04 26.06 -8.78
CA GLY A 15 -0.48 26.54 -7.51
C GLY A 15 -0.20 25.58 -6.35
N TYR A 16 -0.45 24.29 -6.56
CA TYR A 16 -0.12 23.27 -5.57
C TYR A 16 1.37 23.28 -5.19
N PHE A 17 2.27 23.23 -6.18
CA PHE A 17 3.71 23.26 -5.92
C PHE A 17 4.16 24.57 -5.29
N ALA A 18 3.59 25.71 -5.68
CA ALA A 18 3.92 27.00 -5.06
C ALA A 18 3.56 27.02 -3.57
N ILE A 19 2.38 26.51 -3.20
CA ILE A 19 1.94 26.41 -1.80
C ILE A 19 2.84 25.43 -1.03
N LEU A 20 3.12 24.25 -1.59
CA LEU A 20 3.95 23.23 -0.98
C LEU A 20 5.38 23.73 -0.70
N LEU A 21 6.05 24.24 -1.74
CA LEU A 21 7.41 24.73 -1.64
C LEU A 21 7.49 26.00 -0.81
N GLY A 22 6.50 26.90 -0.92
CA GLY A 22 6.37 28.09 -0.07
C GLY A 22 6.28 27.73 1.41
N THR A 23 5.47 26.71 1.75
CA THR A 23 5.36 26.20 3.13
C THR A 23 6.67 25.58 3.61
N ALA A 24 7.29 24.74 2.77
CA ALA A 24 8.58 24.14 3.09
C ALA A 24 9.66 25.23 3.31
N TRP A 25 9.70 26.23 2.44
CA TRP A 25 10.61 27.37 2.55
C TRP A 25 10.37 28.19 3.83
N TRP A 26 9.12 28.50 4.13
CA TRP A 26 8.74 29.19 5.38
C TRP A 26 9.24 28.43 6.62
N VAL A 27 9.13 27.09 6.64
CA VAL A 27 9.66 26.27 7.75
C VAL A 27 11.19 26.31 7.82
N VAL A 28 11.87 26.23 6.66
CA VAL A 28 13.35 26.28 6.60
C VAL A 28 13.88 27.58 7.18
N LEU A 29 13.21 28.73 6.93
CA LEU A 29 13.58 30.03 7.48
C LEU A 29 13.54 30.08 9.01
N GLN A 30 12.75 29.21 9.67
CA GLN A 30 12.67 29.16 11.14
C GLN A 30 13.87 28.51 11.83
N ARG A 31 14.85 28.01 11.09
CA ARG A 31 16.12 27.40 11.51
C ARG A 31 16.00 26.36 12.64
N ASN A 32 16.31 25.11 12.34
CA ASN A 32 16.41 24.04 13.34
C ASN A 32 17.70 24.22 14.16
N LYS A 33 17.59 24.49 15.47
CA LYS A 33 18.71 24.75 16.37
C LYS A 33 19.23 23.49 17.07
N SER A 34 18.37 22.46 17.18
CA SER A 34 18.69 21.22 17.90
C SER A 34 18.21 19.99 17.16
N SER A 35 18.73 18.82 17.53
CA SER A 35 18.24 17.53 17.04
C SER A 35 16.74 17.33 17.33
N ARG A 36 16.24 17.83 18.47
CA ARG A 36 14.83 17.82 18.82
C ARG A 36 13.97 18.66 17.85
N ASP A 37 14.48 19.83 17.43
CA ASP A 37 13.79 20.67 16.44
C ASP A 37 13.73 19.98 15.09
N TYR A 38 14.82 19.36 14.66
CA TYR A 38 14.94 18.73 13.34
C TYR A 38 14.14 17.42 13.26
N PHE A 39 14.25 16.52 14.25
CA PHE A 39 13.65 15.18 14.20
C PHE A 39 12.27 15.09 14.87
N LEU A 40 11.92 15.99 15.80
CA LEU A 40 10.65 15.99 16.53
C LEU A 40 9.91 17.34 16.45
N ALA A 41 10.21 18.18 15.48
CA ALA A 41 9.56 19.48 15.28
C ALA A 41 9.49 20.36 16.56
N GLY A 42 10.47 20.23 17.46
CA GLY A 42 10.52 20.94 18.72
C GLY A 42 9.43 20.54 19.72
N LYS A 43 8.71 19.44 19.51
CA LYS A 43 7.54 19.01 20.32
C LYS A 43 6.46 20.09 20.42
N ASN A 44 6.11 20.74 19.30
CA ASN A 44 5.13 21.85 19.30
C ASN A 44 3.94 21.63 18.37
N ALA A 45 3.74 20.41 17.86
CA ALA A 45 2.65 20.08 16.95
C ALA A 45 1.30 20.03 17.65
N GLY A 46 0.27 20.60 17.00
CA GLY A 46 -1.13 20.53 17.42
C GLY A 46 -1.82 19.29 16.84
N TRP A 47 -2.97 18.92 17.40
CA TRP A 47 -3.73 17.72 17.06
C TRP A 47 -4.10 17.62 15.57
N PHE A 48 -4.48 18.75 14.95
CA PHE A 48 -4.86 18.78 13.53
C PHE A 48 -3.68 18.39 12.63
N VAL A 49 -2.52 19.00 12.84
CA VAL A 49 -1.32 18.72 12.06
C VAL A 49 -0.84 17.28 12.27
N ILE A 50 -0.92 16.79 13.51
CA ILE A 50 -0.56 15.39 13.83
C ILE A 50 -1.50 14.42 13.11
N GLY A 51 -2.81 14.61 13.19
CA GLY A 51 -3.78 13.71 12.57
C GLY A 51 -3.74 13.76 11.05
N ALA A 52 -3.61 14.94 10.46
CA ALA A 52 -3.43 15.11 9.02
C ALA A 52 -2.12 14.44 8.55
N SER A 53 -1.03 14.63 9.30
CA SER A 53 0.25 14.00 9.00
C SER A 53 0.20 12.46 9.16
N LEU A 54 -0.48 11.92 10.17
CA LEU A 54 -0.72 10.48 10.32
C LEU A 54 -1.46 9.91 9.09
N PHE A 55 -2.45 10.63 8.61
CA PHE A 55 -3.19 10.25 7.40
C PHE A 55 -2.32 10.35 6.15
N ALA A 56 -1.72 11.51 5.88
CA ALA A 56 -0.92 11.74 4.68
C ALA A 56 0.28 10.78 4.57
N SER A 57 0.93 10.47 5.69
CA SER A 57 2.03 9.51 5.69
C SER A 57 1.58 8.08 5.42
N ASN A 58 0.36 7.72 5.81
CA ASN A 58 -0.17 6.39 5.51
C ASN A 58 -0.64 6.28 4.06
N ILE A 59 -1.26 7.35 3.52
CA ILE A 59 -1.77 7.33 2.15
C ILE A 59 -0.65 7.60 1.17
N GLY A 60 -0.19 6.56 0.53
CA GLY A 60 0.83 6.60 -0.51
C GLY A 60 0.31 6.03 -1.83
N SER A 61 1.24 5.73 -2.69
CA SER A 61 0.99 5.09 -3.97
C SER A 61 0.30 3.73 -3.84
N GLU A 62 0.57 3.03 -2.75
CA GLU A 62 -0.08 1.77 -2.41
C GLU A 62 -1.60 1.89 -2.32
N HIS A 63 -2.13 3.07 -1.97
CA HIS A 63 -3.57 3.33 -1.92
C HIS A 63 -4.10 3.75 -3.29
N LEU A 64 -3.39 4.64 -3.98
CA LEU A 64 -3.84 5.21 -5.24
C LEU A 64 -3.77 4.22 -6.41
N VAL A 65 -2.76 3.40 -6.42
CA VAL A 65 -2.51 2.39 -7.45
C VAL A 65 -2.95 1.01 -6.95
N GLY A 66 -2.43 0.58 -5.80
CA GLY A 66 -2.66 -0.76 -5.28
C GLY A 66 -4.07 -0.97 -4.72
N LEU A 67 -4.54 -0.10 -3.81
CA LEU A 67 -5.85 -0.28 -3.18
C LEU A 67 -7.00 -0.05 -4.17
N ALA A 68 -6.87 0.93 -5.09
CA ALA A 68 -7.83 1.10 -6.17
C ALA A 68 -7.79 -0.09 -7.15
N GLY A 69 -6.59 -0.64 -7.43
CA GLY A 69 -6.45 -1.85 -8.23
C GLY A 69 -7.12 -3.07 -7.59
N THR A 70 -6.96 -3.27 -6.27
CA THR A 70 -7.69 -4.34 -5.57
C THR A 70 -9.20 -4.09 -5.54
N GLY A 71 -9.63 -2.82 -5.46
CA GLY A 71 -11.04 -2.45 -5.61
C GLY A 71 -11.62 -2.87 -6.96
N ALA A 72 -10.86 -2.70 -8.05
CA ALA A 72 -11.25 -3.12 -9.37
C ALA A 72 -11.22 -4.66 -9.56
N ARG A 73 -10.33 -5.37 -8.85
CA ARG A 73 -10.14 -6.82 -8.98
C ARG A 73 -11.00 -7.63 -8.00
N ASP A 74 -11.02 -7.24 -6.72
CA ASP A 74 -11.59 -8.03 -5.61
C ASP A 74 -12.70 -7.28 -4.84
N GLY A 75 -12.99 -6.02 -5.23
CA GLY A 75 -14.00 -5.20 -4.57
C GLY A 75 -13.61 -4.77 -3.16
N MET A 76 -14.56 -4.88 -2.22
CA MET A 76 -14.45 -4.34 -0.86
C MET A 76 -13.56 -5.16 0.09
N ALA A 77 -13.01 -6.30 -0.33
CA ALA A 77 -12.25 -7.19 0.57
C ALA A 77 -11.12 -6.49 1.33
N MET A 78 -10.42 -5.57 0.68
CA MET A 78 -9.30 -4.84 1.31
C MET A 78 -9.73 -3.71 2.24
N ALA A 79 -11.01 -3.36 2.30
CA ALA A 79 -11.50 -2.35 3.24
C ALA A 79 -11.22 -2.72 4.71
N HIS A 80 -11.06 -4.01 5.03
CA HIS A 80 -10.61 -4.44 6.37
C HIS A 80 -9.34 -3.72 6.83
N TYR A 81 -8.33 -3.54 5.95
CA TYR A 81 -7.09 -2.84 6.31
C TYR A 81 -7.30 -1.34 6.59
N GLU A 82 -8.26 -0.73 5.90
CA GLU A 82 -8.60 0.68 6.14
C GLU A 82 -9.45 0.83 7.41
N LEU A 83 -10.32 -0.14 7.69
CA LEU A 83 -11.14 -0.18 8.90
C LEU A 83 -10.35 -0.50 10.17
N HIS A 84 -9.06 -0.89 10.06
CA HIS A 84 -8.14 -0.92 11.20
C HIS A 84 -7.80 0.48 11.76
N ALA A 85 -8.53 1.51 11.38
CA ALA A 85 -8.49 2.85 11.99
C ALA A 85 -8.57 2.81 13.54
N TRP A 86 -9.21 1.79 14.12
CA TRP A 86 -9.24 1.58 15.58
C TRP A 86 -7.85 1.34 16.20
N CYS A 87 -6.83 0.88 15.43
CA CYS A 87 -5.46 0.77 15.91
C CYS A 87 -4.88 2.13 16.33
N LEU A 88 -5.31 3.23 15.67
CA LEU A 88 -4.96 4.59 16.08
C LEU A 88 -5.58 4.98 17.43
N LEU A 89 -6.73 4.40 17.80
CA LEU A 89 -7.28 4.56 19.14
C LEU A 89 -6.39 3.85 20.18
N VAL A 90 -5.89 2.64 19.87
CA VAL A 90 -4.91 1.95 20.73
C VAL A 90 -3.65 2.79 20.86
N LEU A 91 -3.15 3.37 19.77
CA LEU A 91 -2.02 4.30 19.84
C LEU A 91 -2.31 5.46 20.79
N GLY A 92 -3.43 6.17 20.62
CA GLY A 92 -3.76 7.39 21.38
C GLY A 92 -4.10 7.15 22.84
N TRP A 93 -4.86 6.09 23.15
CA TRP A 93 -5.34 5.81 24.49
C TRP A 93 -4.38 4.98 25.33
N ILE A 94 -3.63 4.06 24.68
CA ILE A 94 -2.77 3.11 25.38
C ILE A 94 -1.29 3.47 25.23
N MET A 95 -0.79 3.61 24.00
CA MET A 95 0.64 3.72 23.72
C MET A 95 1.21 5.12 23.96
N VAL A 96 0.51 6.17 23.53
CA VAL A 96 0.96 7.57 23.72
C VAL A 96 1.28 7.89 25.17
N PRO A 97 0.47 7.51 26.18
CA PRO A 97 0.84 7.71 27.59
C PRO A 97 2.17 7.09 27.99
N PHE A 98 2.54 5.91 27.44
CA PHE A 98 3.83 5.29 27.71
C PHE A 98 4.98 6.00 27.02
N TYR A 99 4.81 6.33 25.76
CA TYR A 99 5.86 6.96 24.98
C TYR A 99 6.17 8.38 25.50
N THR A 100 5.14 9.12 25.90
CA THR A 100 5.33 10.47 26.47
C THR A 100 5.96 10.45 27.84
N SER A 101 5.53 9.56 28.74
CA SER A 101 6.09 9.44 30.10
C SER A 101 7.52 8.89 30.09
N SER A 102 7.84 7.96 29.19
CA SER A 102 9.19 7.46 29.04
C SER A 102 10.14 8.46 28.40
N GLY A 103 9.64 9.53 27.76
CA GLY A 103 10.45 10.57 27.12
C GLY A 103 11.36 10.08 26.00
N VAL A 104 11.01 8.94 25.37
CA VAL A 104 11.78 8.36 24.27
C VAL A 104 11.74 9.23 23.03
N PHE A 105 12.80 9.15 22.25
CA PHE A 105 12.95 9.84 20.98
C PHE A 105 12.55 8.94 19.80
N THR A 106 12.82 7.65 19.93
CA THR A 106 12.55 6.63 18.92
C THR A 106 11.96 5.36 19.53
N MET A 107 11.31 4.56 18.68
CA MET A 107 10.76 3.26 19.11
C MET A 107 11.86 2.25 19.47
N PRO A 108 12.98 2.16 18.74
CA PRO A 108 14.12 1.35 19.18
C PRO A 108 14.67 1.77 20.55
N GLU A 109 14.71 3.08 20.88
CA GLU A 109 15.11 3.56 22.19
C GLU A 109 14.17 3.04 23.30
N PHE A 110 12.86 2.93 23.03
CA PHE A 110 11.93 2.32 23.97
C PHE A 110 12.31 0.86 24.27
N LEU A 111 12.68 0.08 23.25
CA LEU A 111 13.12 -1.30 23.44
C LEU A 111 14.43 -1.40 24.24
N GLU A 112 15.38 -0.47 24.04
CA GLU A 112 16.60 -0.42 24.86
C GLU A 112 16.29 -0.19 26.33
N ARG A 113 15.40 0.79 26.61
CA ARG A 113 15.00 1.09 27.98
C ARG A 113 14.27 -0.08 28.64
N ARG A 114 13.40 -0.75 27.89
CA ARG A 114 12.62 -1.89 28.39
C ARG A 114 13.43 -3.18 28.48
N TYR A 115 14.35 -3.41 27.56
CA TYR A 115 15.11 -4.66 27.44
C TYR A 115 16.62 -4.45 27.48
N CYS A 116 17.24 -4.22 26.31
CA CYS A 116 18.68 -4.09 26.17
C CYS A 116 19.08 -3.30 24.91
N ALA A 117 20.36 -2.89 24.84
CA ALA A 117 20.91 -2.18 23.70
C ALA A 117 20.83 -3.00 22.39
N ALA A 118 21.00 -4.34 22.47
CA ALA A 118 20.88 -5.21 21.30
C ALA A 118 19.49 -5.12 20.65
N ALA A 119 18.40 -5.03 21.44
CA ALA A 119 17.05 -4.87 20.92
C ALA A 119 16.87 -3.55 20.14
N ARG A 120 17.49 -2.45 20.61
CA ARG A 120 17.54 -1.18 19.88
C ARG A 120 18.22 -1.33 18.53
N TRP A 121 19.43 -1.89 18.49
CA TRP A 121 20.18 -2.09 17.26
C TRP A 121 19.44 -2.96 16.27
N THR A 122 18.92 -4.09 16.74
CA THR A 122 18.15 -5.03 15.91
C THR A 122 16.95 -4.33 15.27
N LEU A 123 16.12 -3.65 16.06
CA LEU A 123 14.94 -2.97 15.53
C LEU A 123 15.33 -1.83 14.58
N SER A 124 16.37 -1.03 14.89
CA SER A 124 16.80 0.06 14.02
C SER A 124 17.26 -0.44 12.65
N VAL A 125 18.08 -1.49 12.59
CA VAL A 125 18.59 -2.06 11.33
C VAL A 125 17.46 -2.68 10.54
N PHE A 126 16.60 -3.50 11.16
CA PHE A 126 15.47 -4.11 10.47
C PHE A 126 14.45 -3.08 9.97
N SER A 127 14.18 -2.02 10.73
CA SER A 127 13.31 -0.94 10.27
C SER A 127 13.88 -0.20 9.08
N LEU A 128 15.17 0.14 9.09
CA LEU A 128 15.83 0.80 7.95
C LEU A 128 15.76 -0.05 6.69
N LEU A 129 16.11 -1.34 6.79
CA LEU A 129 16.01 -2.28 5.67
C LEU A 129 14.58 -2.42 5.18
N SER A 130 13.62 -2.60 6.08
CA SER A 130 12.20 -2.70 5.75
C SER A 130 11.70 -1.47 4.99
N TYR A 131 12.06 -0.25 5.43
CA TYR A 131 11.63 0.97 4.76
C TYR A 131 12.18 1.10 3.35
N ILE A 132 13.43 0.74 3.12
CA ILE A 132 14.04 0.75 1.78
C ILE A 132 13.36 -0.28 0.89
N LEU A 133 13.22 -1.53 1.37
CA LEU A 133 12.67 -2.65 0.61
C LEU A 133 11.16 -2.53 0.34
N THR A 134 10.42 -1.87 1.21
CA THR A 134 8.95 -1.76 1.09
C THR A 134 8.51 -0.35 0.69
N LYS A 135 8.57 0.60 1.63
CA LYS A 135 7.95 1.92 1.47
C LYS A 135 8.56 2.74 0.34
N ILE A 136 9.89 2.89 0.31
CA ILE A 136 10.56 3.67 -0.74
C ILE A 136 10.34 3.00 -2.09
N SER A 137 10.61 1.70 -2.18
CA SER A 137 10.49 0.91 -3.39
C SER A 137 9.10 0.97 -4.00
N VAL A 138 8.09 0.67 -3.20
CA VAL A 138 6.68 0.67 -3.62
C VAL A 138 6.24 2.06 -4.09
N THR A 139 6.63 3.11 -3.34
CA THR A 139 6.26 4.49 -3.69
C THR A 139 6.89 4.93 -5.01
N LEU A 140 8.16 4.59 -5.24
CA LEU A 140 8.87 4.93 -6.48
C LEU A 140 8.28 4.20 -7.69
N PHE A 141 8.06 2.91 -7.56
CA PHE A 141 7.47 2.09 -8.63
C PHE A 141 6.08 2.59 -9.03
N ALA A 142 5.22 2.82 -8.06
CA ALA A 142 3.88 3.33 -8.34
C ALA A 142 3.90 4.78 -8.85
N GLY A 143 4.81 5.62 -8.36
CA GLY A 143 5.04 6.95 -8.92
C GLY A 143 5.39 6.90 -10.40
N GLY A 144 6.29 5.99 -10.77
CA GLY A 144 6.63 5.72 -12.17
C GLY A 144 5.43 5.29 -13.00
N ILE A 145 4.60 4.35 -12.51
CA ILE A 145 3.35 3.92 -13.18
C ILE A 145 2.41 5.10 -13.39
N VAL A 146 2.19 5.93 -12.36
CA VAL A 146 1.31 7.10 -12.42
C VAL A 146 1.79 8.09 -13.48
N PHE A 147 3.09 8.41 -13.51
CA PHE A 147 3.64 9.31 -14.52
C PHE A 147 3.50 8.74 -15.94
N LYS A 148 3.80 7.46 -16.13
CA LYS A 148 3.66 6.80 -17.43
C LYS A 148 2.21 6.75 -17.92
N ALA A 149 1.25 6.52 -17.01
CA ALA A 149 -0.17 6.48 -17.36
C ALA A 149 -0.73 7.87 -17.69
N LEU A 150 -0.31 8.92 -16.98
CA LEU A 150 -0.77 10.29 -17.16
C LEU A 150 -0.09 10.99 -18.33
N PHE A 151 1.18 10.68 -18.60
CA PHE A 151 2.02 11.27 -19.63
C PHE A 151 2.60 10.17 -20.51
N PRO A 152 1.85 9.69 -21.53
CA PRO A 152 2.33 8.62 -22.40
C PRO A 152 3.50 9.06 -23.27
N ASP A 153 3.52 10.33 -23.72
CA ASP A 153 4.60 10.88 -24.52
C ASP A 153 5.77 11.35 -23.64
N PRO A 154 7.03 11.09 -24.02
CA PRO A 154 8.19 11.49 -23.23
C PRO A 154 8.20 12.99 -22.94
N ILE A 155 8.29 13.36 -21.64
CA ILE A 155 8.39 14.75 -21.19
C ILE A 155 9.78 15.32 -21.55
N ILE A 156 10.81 14.50 -21.37
CA ILE A 156 12.20 14.80 -21.78
C ILE A 156 12.61 13.81 -22.85
N GLY A 157 13.10 14.31 -23.98
CA GLY A 157 13.43 13.50 -25.14
C GLY A 157 14.31 12.29 -24.80
N GLY A 158 13.80 11.08 -25.14
CA GLY A 158 14.48 9.81 -24.95
C GLY A 158 14.40 9.19 -23.54
N LEU A 159 13.83 9.87 -22.54
CA LEU A 159 13.66 9.32 -21.18
C LEU A 159 12.21 8.79 -21.01
N ASP A 160 12.08 7.53 -20.61
CA ASP A 160 10.76 6.96 -20.25
C ASP A 160 10.19 7.73 -19.05
N ASN A 161 8.93 8.15 -19.15
CA ASN A 161 8.24 8.92 -18.10
C ASN A 161 8.13 8.18 -16.78
N PHE A 162 8.25 6.86 -16.76
CA PHE A 162 8.39 6.09 -15.53
C PHE A 162 9.62 6.54 -14.72
N TRP A 163 10.78 6.61 -15.38
CA TRP A 163 12.04 7.03 -14.74
C TRP A 163 12.03 8.50 -14.36
N PHE A 164 11.53 9.34 -15.28
CA PHE A 164 11.40 10.76 -15.00
C PHE A 164 10.56 11.01 -13.74
N GLY A 165 9.37 10.39 -13.66
CA GLY A 165 8.45 10.52 -12.54
C GLY A 165 9.06 10.04 -11.22
N ALA A 166 9.66 8.85 -11.22
CA ALA A 166 10.28 8.27 -10.03
C ALA A 166 11.42 9.16 -9.49
N VAL A 167 12.33 9.59 -10.36
CA VAL A 167 13.49 10.44 -9.96
C VAL A 167 13.01 11.83 -9.53
N PHE A 168 12.12 12.46 -10.28
CA PHE A 168 11.56 13.78 -9.96
C PHE A 168 10.95 13.80 -8.55
N MET A 169 10.12 12.80 -8.23
CA MET A 169 9.45 12.67 -6.94
C MET A 169 10.44 12.54 -5.79
N VAL A 170 11.45 11.67 -5.95
CA VAL A 170 12.47 11.42 -4.92
C VAL A 170 13.31 12.66 -4.66
N VAL A 171 13.80 13.30 -5.73
CA VAL A 171 14.67 14.48 -5.62
C VAL A 171 13.91 15.64 -4.98
N LEU A 172 12.71 15.95 -5.47
CA LEU A 172 11.92 17.05 -4.96
C LEU A 172 11.55 16.86 -3.48
N THR A 173 11.10 15.63 -3.13
CA THR A 173 10.78 15.26 -1.75
C THR A 173 12.00 15.30 -0.85
N GLY A 174 13.12 14.76 -1.33
CA GLY A 174 14.40 14.78 -0.61
C GLY A 174 14.86 16.20 -0.28
N LEU A 175 14.78 17.12 -1.23
CA LEU A 175 15.24 18.49 -1.05
C LEU A 175 14.55 19.19 0.13
N TYR A 176 13.22 19.20 0.18
CA TYR A 176 12.53 19.88 1.29
C TYR A 176 12.63 19.13 2.62
N THR A 177 12.74 17.80 2.58
CA THR A 177 12.91 16.98 3.80
C THR A 177 14.32 17.20 4.40
N ILE A 178 15.38 17.20 3.58
CA ILE A 178 16.75 17.49 4.01
C ILE A 178 16.85 18.90 4.62
N ALA A 179 16.20 19.89 4.00
CA ALA A 179 16.28 21.27 4.45
C ALA A 179 15.49 21.52 5.75
N GLY A 180 14.25 21.00 5.84
CA GLY A 180 13.29 21.38 6.89
C GLY A 180 13.09 20.34 8.01
N GLY A 181 13.48 19.06 7.81
CA GLY A 181 13.29 17.97 8.75
C GLY A 181 11.81 17.71 9.08
N MET A 182 11.54 17.16 10.27
CA MET A 182 10.17 16.75 10.68
C MET A 182 9.15 17.88 10.68
N ARG A 183 9.55 19.11 10.96
CA ARG A 183 8.63 20.24 10.94
C ARG A 183 8.11 20.51 9.53
N ALA A 184 9.01 20.50 8.52
CA ALA A 184 8.56 20.64 7.12
C ALA A 184 7.65 19.50 6.71
N VAL A 185 8.01 18.27 7.05
CA VAL A 185 7.18 17.08 6.77
C VAL A 185 5.76 17.26 7.32
N LEU A 186 5.60 17.60 8.60
CA LEU A 186 4.30 17.75 9.25
C LEU A 186 3.39 18.80 8.57
N TYR A 187 3.93 19.99 8.26
CA TYR A 187 3.13 21.07 7.69
C TYR A 187 2.82 20.84 6.20
N THR A 188 3.78 20.30 5.44
CA THR A 188 3.51 19.94 4.04
C THR A 188 2.50 18.81 3.95
N GLU A 189 2.57 17.79 4.82
CA GLU A 189 1.62 16.69 4.89
C GLU A 189 0.20 17.16 5.26
N ALA A 190 0.07 18.18 6.12
CA ALA A 190 -1.25 18.74 6.45
C ALA A 190 -1.93 19.39 5.22
N ILE A 191 -1.16 20.10 4.37
CA ILE A 191 -1.64 20.66 3.11
C ILE A 191 -1.96 19.52 2.11
N GLN A 192 -1.05 18.57 1.98
CA GLN A 192 -1.18 17.42 1.10
C GLN A 192 -2.43 16.59 1.43
N THR A 193 -2.77 16.45 2.71
CA THR A 193 -4.02 15.81 3.16
C THR A 193 -5.25 16.47 2.54
N VAL A 194 -5.33 17.81 2.59
CA VAL A 194 -6.48 18.54 2.05
C VAL A 194 -6.58 18.36 0.53
N VAL A 195 -5.47 18.55 -0.18
CA VAL A 195 -5.43 18.41 -1.66
C VAL A 195 -5.80 16.99 -2.09
N LEU A 196 -5.29 15.99 -1.38
CA LEU A 196 -5.59 14.58 -1.63
C LEU A 196 -7.08 14.25 -1.42
N LEU A 197 -7.67 14.69 -0.30
CA LEU A 197 -9.08 14.45 0.00
C LEU A 197 -10.00 15.11 -1.03
N VAL A 198 -9.70 16.34 -1.42
CA VAL A 198 -10.46 17.04 -2.46
C VAL A 198 -10.31 16.35 -3.81
N GLY A 199 -9.08 16.04 -4.21
CA GLY A 199 -8.81 15.39 -5.49
C GLY A 199 -9.47 14.00 -5.60
N ALA A 200 -9.26 13.13 -4.61
CA ALA A 200 -9.87 11.80 -4.60
C ALA A 200 -11.41 11.86 -4.47
N GLY A 201 -11.94 12.86 -3.72
CA GLY A 201 -13.37 13.12 -3.66
C GLY A 201 -13.97 13.48 -5.02
N CYS A 202 -13.29 14.29 -5.83
CA CYS A 202 -13.72 14.58 -7.20
C CYS A 202 -13.78 13.32 -8.06
N VAL A 203 -12.76 12.44 -7.99
CA VAL A 203 -12.74 11.17 -8.73
C VAL A 203 -13.93 10.29 -8.33
N LEU A 204 -14.20 10.17 -7.03
CA LEU A 204 -15.31 9.38 -6.50
C LEU A 204 -16.65 9.90 -7.02
N LEU A 205 -16.93 11.21 -6.85
CA LEU A 205 -18.22 11.79 -7.17
C LEU A 205 -18.51 11.76 -8.67
N ILE A 206 -17.53 12.15 -9.50
CA ILE A 206 -17.67 12.16 -10.96
C ILE A 206 -17.72 10.73 -11.50
N GLY A 207 -16.88 9.84 -10.99
CA GLY A 207 -16.90 8.44 -11.37
C GLY A 207 -18.22 7.74 -11.03
N LEU A 208 -18.78 8.00 -9.83
CA LEU A 208 -20.12 7.51 -9.46
C LEU A 208 -21.21 8.07 -10.37
N HIS A 209 -21.13 9.32 -10.73
CA HIS A 209 -22.09 9.92 -11.68
C HIS A 209 -22.02 9.24 -13.04
N GLN A 210 -20.82 8.96 -13.54
CA GLN A 210 -20.61 8.34 -14.85
C GLN A 210 -21.07 6.88 -14.91
N VAL A 211 -20.87 6.10 -13.84
CA VAL A 211 -21.37 4.71 -13.77
C VAL A 211 -22.90 4.62 -13.63
N GLY A 212 -23.58 5.75 -13.37
CA GLY A 212 -25.01 5.82 -13.14
C GLY A 212 -25.43 5.80 -11.66
N GLY A 213 -24.52 6.15 -10.75
CA GLY A 213 -24.77 6.27 -9.31
C GLY A 213 -24.48 5.00 -8.52
N TRP A 214 -24.66 5.11 -7.19
CA TRP A 214 -24.34 4.03 -6.25
C TRP A 214 -25.10 2.74 -6.49
N GLN A 215 -26.43 2.85 -6.78
CA GLN A 215 -27.25 1.68 -7.02
C GLN A 215 -26.81 0.94 -8.28
N ARG A 216 -26.56 1.68 -9.37
CA ARG A 216 -26.09 1.09 -10.62
C ARG A 216 -24.72 0.42 -10.46
N LEU A 217 -23.79 1.06 -9.73
CA LEU A 217 -22.50 0.43 -9.40
C LEU A 217 -22.70 -0.89 -8.67
N ARG A 218 -23.63 -0.92 -7.71
CA ARG A 218 -23.98 -2.14 -6.99
C ARG A 218 -24.52 -3.22 -7.91
N ASP A 219 -25.45 -2.88 -8.78
CA ASP A 219 -26.08 -3.83 -9.72
C ASP A 219 -25.04 -4.42 -10.70
N VAL A 220 -24.11 -3.58 -11.21
CA VAL A 220 -23.05 -4.01 -12.11
C VAL A 220 -22.01 -4.89 -11.39
N CYS A 221 -21.72 -4.61 -10.13
CA CYS A 221 -20.71 -5.34 -9.35
C CYS A 221 -21.25 -6.56 -8.58
N GLN A 222 -22.60 -6.71 -8.46
CA GLN A 222 -23.24 -7.85 -7.79
C GLN A 222 -23.78 -8.82 -8.84
N GLY A 223 -23.18 -10.02 -8.90
CA GLY A 223 -23.71 -11.12 -9.69
C GLY A 223 -23.33 -11.14 -11.17
N THR A 224 -22.46 -10.27 -11.62
CA THR A 224 -21.83 -10.40 -12.94
C THR A 224 -20.69 -11.42 -12.89
N PRO A 225 -20.59 -12.31 -13.89
CA PRO A 225 -19.41 -13.16 -14.05
C PRO A 225 -18.16 -12.27 -14.25
N ARG A 226 -17.04 -12.71 -13.72
CA ARG A 226 -15.77 -11.98 -13.91
C ARG A 226 -15.35 -12.07 -15.37
N MET A 227 -15.31 -10.93 -16.06
CA MET A 227 -14.67 -10.83 -17.36
C MET A 227 -13.19 -10.49 -17.15
N VAL A 228 -12.29 -11.40 -17.45
CA VAL A 228 -10.85 -11.17 -17.43
C VAL A 228 -10.38 -11.14 -18.87
N ALA A 229 -9.98 -9.97 -19.37
CA ALA A 229 -9.36 -9.88 -20.66
C ALA A 229 -7.88 -10.30 -20.56
N VAL A 230 -7.50 -11.37 -21.24
CA VAL A 230 -6.10 -11.80 -21.35
C VAL A 230 -5.53 -11.33 -22.67
N THR A 231 -4.50 -10.49 -22.60
CA THR A 231 -3.70 -10.18 -23.79
C THR A 231 -2.68 -11.28 -24.01
N SER A 232 -2.87 -12.11 -25.02
CA SER A 232 -1.78 -12.90 -25.57
C SER A 232 -1.20 -12.17 -26.78
N GLU A 233 0.04 -11.71 -26.70
CA GLU A 233 0.80 -11.41 -27.90
C GLU A 233 1.13 -12.75 -28.56
N VAL A 234 0.33 -13.15 -29.51
CA VAL A 234 0.69 -14.28 -30.39
C VAL A 234 1.60 -13.70 -31.46
N GLU A 235 2.91 -13.81 -31.26
CA GLU A 235 3.84 -13.85 -32.38
C GLU A 235 3.53 -15.13 -33.17
N VAL A 236 2.73 -15.00 -34.23
CA VAL A 236 2.64 -16.05 -35.24
C VAL A 236 3.96 -16.02 -36.00
N ALA A 237 4.96 -16.73 -35.48
CA ALA A 237 6.13 -17.07 -36.26
C ALA A 237 5.68 -17.97 -37.40
N GLN A 238 5.90 -17.53 -38.64
CA GLN A 238 5.68 -18.31 -39.88
C GLN A 238 6.43 -19.64 -39.94
N SER A 239 7.09 -20.06 -38.87
CA SER A 239 7.79 -21.36 -38.73
C SER A 239 6.88 -22.53 -38.40
N THR A 240 5.66 -22.35 -37.94
CA THR A 240 4.79 -23.45 -37.50
C THR A 240 3.95 -24.04 -38.67
N GLN A 241 3.86 -23.37 -39.82
CA GLN A 241 3.14 -23.90 -40.99
C GLN A 241 3.88 -25.02 -41.72
N ARG A 242 5.16 -25.30 -41.41
CA ARG A 242 5.94 -26.37 -42.02
C ARG A 242 5.94 -27.71 -41.28
N THR A 243 5.44 -27.77 -40.06
CA THR A 243 5.51 -28.98 -39.25
C THR A 243 4.18 -29.73 -39.10
N LEU A 244 3.07 -29.21 -39.59
CA LEU A 244 1.75 -29.84 -39.46
C LEU A 244 1.35 -30.71 -40.69
N THR A 245 2.24 -30.90 -41.68
CA THR A 245 1.97 -31.74 -42.86
C THR A 245 2.52 -33.15 -42.76
N GLN A 246 3.05 -33.59 -41.62
CA GLN A 246 3.57 -34.96 -41.40
C GLN A 246 3.23 -35.50 -39.99
N ILE A 247 1.97 -35.68 -39.66
CA ILE A 247 1.56 -36.58 -38.60
C ILE A 247 0.33 -37.35 -39.07
N GLU A 248 0.51 -38.61 -39.40
CA GLU A 248 -0.56 -39.58 -39.63
C GLU A 248 -1.32 -39.83 -38.32
N PRO A 249 -2.67 -40.05 -38.36
CA PRO A 249 -3.46 -40.28 -37.17
C PRO A 249 -3.19 -41.70 -36.60
N PRO A 250 -2.96 -41.83 -35.27
CA PRO A 250 -2.95 -43.14 -34.66
C PRO A 250 -4.39 -43.64 -34.39
N ALA A 251 -4.52 -44.97 -34.58
CA ALA A 251 -5.74 -45.75 -34.48
C ALA A 251 -6.41 -45.71 -33.07
N GLU A 252 -7.71 -45.91 -33.11
CA GLU A 252 -8.62 -46.10 -31.97
C GLU A 252 -8.14 -47.22 -31.04
N THR A 253 -8.13 -46.93 -29.71
CA THR A 253 -8.66 -47.88 -28.68
C THR A 253 -8.62 -47.27 -27.29
N GLY A 254 -9.75 -47.28 -26.61
CA GLY A 254 -9.86 -47.71 -25.22
C GLY A 254 -9.73 -46.66 -24.10
N ASP A 255 -10.86 -46.41 -23.42
CA ASP A 255 -10.98 -46.02 -22.01
C ASP A 255 -10.47 -44.63 -21.55
N ILE A 256 -11.42 -43.71 -21.47
CA ILE A 256 -11.28 -42.41 -20.78
C ILE A 256 -11.69 -42.61 -19.32
N PRO A 257 -10.84 -42.32 -18.33
CA PRO A 257 -11.27 -42.22 -16.94
C PRO A 257 -12.05 -40.91 -16.72
N GLU A 258 -13.15 -41.03 -16.02
CA GLU A 258 -14.08 -40.04 -15.52
C GLU A 258 -13.40 -39.13 -14.46
N ILE A 259 -12.61 -38.14 -14.86
CA ILE A 259 -12.15 -37.01 -14.01
C ILE A 259 -12.03 -35.78 -14.91
N ALA A 260 -13.13 -35.07 -15.13
CA ALA A 260 -13.13 -33.69 -15.58
C ALA A 260 -14.55 -33.09 -15.42
N GLN A 261 -14.92 -32.74 -14.20
CA GLN A 261 -16.09 -31.91 -13.92
C GLN A 261 -15.72 -30.51 -13.46
N ASP A 262 -14.65 -29.92 -13.94
CA ASP A 262 -14.35 -28.50 -13.78
C ASP A 262 -13.65 -27.96 -15.04
N ALA A 263 -14.28 -28.19 -16.21
CA ALA A 263 -13.85 -27.54 -17.44
C ALA A 263 -14.39 -26.11 -17.46
N GLU A 264 -13.50 -25.13 -17.35
CA GLU A 264 -13.77 -23.74 -17.66
C GLU A 264 -14.24 -23.62 -19.12
N GLU A 265 -15.43 -23.11 -19.31
CA GLU A 265 -15.99 -22.85 -20.64
C GLU A 265 -15.38 -21.55 -21.16
N PHE A 266 -14.55 -21.63 -22.19
CA PHE A 266 -13.91 -20.48 -22.82
C PHE A 266 -14.77 -19.92 -23.93
N LEU A 267 -15.04 -18.62 -23.89
CA LEU A 267 -15.61 -17.87 -24.98
C LEU A 267 -14.50 -17.02 -25.61
N ASP A 268 -14.06 -17.39 -26.80
CA ASP A 268 -13.09 -16.60 -27.57
C ASP A 268 -13.81 -15.46 -28.31
N ILE A 269 -13.58 -14.21 -27.91
CA ILE A 269 -14.08 -13.01 -28.60
C ILE A 269 -12.90 -12.33 -29.26
N GLU A 270 -12.84 -12.35 -30.58
CA GLU A 270 -11.88 -11.56 -31.37
C GLU A 270 -12.44 -10.16 -31.54
N ILE A 271 -11.75 -9.14 -31.00
CA ILE A 271 -12.14 -7.74 -31.13
C ILE A 271 -11.06 -7.03 -31.97
N GLU A 272 -11.43 -6.57 -33.16
CA GLU A 272 -10.53 -5.72 -33.94
C GLU A 272 -10.44 -4.32 -33.35
N PRO A 273 -9.25 -3.69 -33.31
CA PRO A 273 -9.07 -2.39 -32.68
C PRO A 273 -9.71 -1.28 -33.51
N GLY A 274 -10.80 -0.69 -33.00
CA GLY A 274 -11.38 0.54 -33.56
C GLY A 274 -12.88 0.58 -33.83
N ALA A 275 -13.62 -0.50 -33.63
CA ALA A 275 -15.10 -0.48 -33.79
C ALA A 275 -15.76 0.01 -32.50
N GLU A 276 -16.75 0.90 -32.60
CA GLU A 276 -17.67 1.20 -31.49
C GLU A 276 -18.64 0.03 -31.33
N PRO A 277 -18.62 -0.72 -30.23
CA PRO A 277 -19.52 -1.85 -30.06
C PRO A 277 -20.85 -1.41 -29.49
N ALA A 278 -21.89 -1.54 -30.27
CA ALA A 278 -23.23 -1.76 -29.75
C ALA A 278 -23.39 -3.27 -29.53
N LEU A 279 -23.04 -3.77 -28.35
CA LEU A 279 -23.16 -5.18 -27.99
C LEU A 279 -24.37 -5.39 -27.08
N GLU A 280 -25.49 -5.84 -27.63
CA GLU A 280 -26.52 -6.55 -26.89
C GLU A 280 -26.16 -8.04 -26.91
N LEU A 281 -25.58 -8.53 -25.81
CA LEU A 281 -25.34 -9.96 -25.59
C LEU A 281 -26.58 -10.60 -24.98
N ASP A 282 -27.29 -11.41 -25.75
CA ASP A 282 -28.35 -12.29 -25.23
C ASP A 282 -27.71 -13.54 -24.61
N VAL A 283 -27.64 -13.58 -23.27
CA VAL A 283 -26.96 -14.61 -22.46
C VAL A 283 -27.79 -15.88 -22.28
N THR A 284 -28.87 -16.07 -23.01
CA THR A 284 -29.80 -17.21 -22.84
C THR A 284 -29.49 -18.41 -23.73
N GLN A 285 -28.49 -18.37 -24.60
CA GLN A 285 -28.12 -19.50 -25.48
C GLN A 285 -26.87 -20.24 -24.98
N PRO A 286 -26.77 -21.56 -25.19
CA PRO A 286 -25.57 -22.33 -24.87
C PRO A 286 -24.39 -21.88 -25.75
N ALA A 287 -23.22 -21.77 -25.11
CA ALA A 287 -22.02 -21.17 -25.64
C ALA A 287 -21.54 -21.79 -26.96
N GLU A 288 -21.80 -21.09 -28.05
CA GLU A 288 -20.98 -21.16 -29.26
C GLU A 288 -20.00 -20.00 -29.23
N SER A 289 -18.75 -20.22 -29.68
CA SER A 289 -17.71 -19.22 -29.73
C SER A 289 -18.18 -18.00 -30.53
N VAL A 290 -18.36 -16.85 -29.87
CA VAL A 290 -18.70 -15.58 -30.50
C VAL A 290 -17.38 -14.86 -30.81
N VAL A 291 -17.06 -14.77 -32.09
CA VAL A 291 -15.95 -13.96 -32.59
C VAL A 291 -16.51 -12.56 -32.86
N VAL A 292 -16.04 -11.57 -32.13
CA VAL A 292 -16.36 -10.16 -32.35
C VAL A 292 -15.13 -9.50 -32.99
N GLU A 293 -15.23 -9.18 -34.27
CA GLU A 293 -14.22 -8.37 -34.97
C GLU A 293 -14.56 -6.89 -34.75
N LEU A 294 -13.65 -6.14 -34.16
CA LEU A 294 -13.74 -4.69 -34.01
C LEU A 294 -12.81 -4.03 -35.04
N GLU A 295 -13.38 -3.40 -36.03
CA GLU A 295 -12.61 -2.56 -36.98
C GLU A 295 -12.14 -1.27 -36.30
N SER A 296 -10.87 -0.93 -36.45
CA SER A 296 -10.35 0.36 -36.06
C SER A 296 -10.82 1.46 -36.98
N ALA A 297 -11.59 2.42 -36.48
CA ALA A 297 -11.87 3.65 -37.23
C ALA A 297 -10.54 4.39 -37.46
N GLY A 298 -10.02 4.24 -38.67
CA GLY A 298 -8.86 4.99 -39.14
C GLY A 298 -9.23 6.47 -39.27
N GLU A 299 -8.45 7.34 -38.63
CA GLU A 299 -8.46 8.76 -38.98
C GLU A 299 -8.13 8.96 -40.46
N ASN A 300 -9.08 9.49 -41.19
CA ASN A 300 -8.89 10.01 -42.55
C ASN A 300 -7.79 11.06 -42.54
N ARG A 301 -6.63 10.71 -43.08
CA ARG A 301 -5.70 11.66 -43.67
C ARG A 301 -5.57 11.35 -45.14
N GLU A 302 -6.22 12.19 -45.95
CA GLU A 302 -5.85 12.37 -47.33
C GLU A 302 -4.38 12.70 -47.43
N GLN A 303 -3.62 11.81 -48.07
CA GLN A 303 -2.46 12.22 -48.88
C GLN A 303 -2.15 11.16 -49.92
N THR A 304 -2.19 11.65 -51.16
CA THR A 304 -1.83 11.12 -52.45
C THR A 304 -0.57 10.25 -52.49
N ALA A 305 -0.75 9.15 -53.23
CA ALA A 305 0.16 8.44 -54.15
C ALA A 305 1.67 8.47 -53.94
N ALA A 306 2.24 7.31 -53.64
CA ALA A 306 3.30 6.64 -54.42
C ALA A 306 3.46 5.21 -53.91
N ALA A 307 3.45 4.27 -54.85
CA ALA A 307 3.68 2.85 -54.56
C ALA A 307 5.12 2.61 -54.11
N GLU A 308 5.27 1.76 -53.08
CA GLU A 308 6.26 0.68 -53.05
C GLU A 308 6.10 -0.12 -51.76
N ASP A 309 5.72 -1.33 -51.94
CA ASP A 309 6.05 -2.62 -51.37
C ASP A 309 6.82 -2.57 -50.04
N VAL A 310 6.23 -3.16 -49.02
CA VAL A 310 6.74 -4.10 -48.02
C VAL A 310 5.69 -4.26 -46.92
N SER A 311 5.02 -5.40 -46.96
CA SER A 311 4.08 -5.85 -45.90
C SER A 311 4.81 -6.07 -44.57
N ALA A 312 4.76 -5.08 -43.69
CA ALA A 312 5.00 -5.33 -42.26
C ALA A 312 3.76 -6.03 -41.70
N PRO A 313 3.92 -7.13 -40.93
CA PRO A 313 2.78 -7.81 -40.32
C PRO A 313 2.10 -6.86 -39.33
N GLN A 314 0.84 -6.52 -39.60
CA GLN A 314 -0.02 -5.83 -38.65
C GLN A 314 -0.14 -6.71 -37.41
N LYS A 315 0.33 -6.20 -36.26
CA LYS A 315 0.14 -6.82 -34.95
C LYS A 315 -1.35 -6.73 -34.58
N THR A 316 -2.12 -7.74 -34.88
CA THR A 316 -3.49 -7.89 -34.38
C THR A 316 -3.40 -8.25 -32.91
N ARG A 317 -3.87 -7.37 -32.04
CA ARG A 317 -4.05 -7.67 -30.62
C ARG A 317 -5.30 -8.53 -30.46
N ARG A 318 -5.13 -9.81 -30.15
CA ARG A 318 -6.22 -10.72 -29.79
C ARG A 318 -6.49 -10.62 -28.31
N TRP A 319 -7.75 -10.34 -27.94
CA TRP A 319 -8.25 -10.31 -26.59
C TRP A 319 -9.01 -11.60 -26.31
N ARG A 320 -8.65 -12.34 -25.25
CA ARG A 320 -9.44 -13.47 -24.77
C ARG A 320 -10.20 -13.07 -23.51
N LEU A 321 -11.50 -13.20 -23.55
CA LEU A 321 -12.38 -12.95 -22.40
C LEU A 321 -12.62 -14.26 -21.67
N PHE A 322 -12.27 -14.31 -20.39
CA PHE A 322 -12.58 -15.44 -19.52
C PHE A 322 -13.82 -15.10 -18.69
N LEU A 323 -14.86 -15.92 -18.83
CA LEU A 323 -16.06 -15.84 -18.01
C LEU A 323 -15.96 -16.89 -16.89
N SER A 324 -15.67 -16.46 -15.65
CA SER A 324 -15.73 -17.33 -14.49
C SER A 324 -17.17 -17.39 -13.97
N ARG A 325 -17.71 -18.61 -13.70
CA ARG A 325 -19.05 -18.81 -13.14
C ARG A 325 -19.19 -18.36 -11.69
N GLU A 326 -18.12 -18.05 -10.97
CA GLU A 326 -18.21 -17.52 -9.60
C GLU A 326 -18.78 -16.10 -9.63
N LYS A 327 -19.98 -15.95 -9.09
CA LYS A 327 -20.59 -14.63 -8.84
C LYS A 327 -19.70 -13.87 -7.86
N LEU A 328 -18.93 -12.92 -8.37
CA LEU A 328 -18.12 -12.05 -7.53
C LEU A 328 -19.03 -11.02 -6.87
N ASP A 329 -19.24 -11.16 -5.57
CA ASP A 329 -19.84 -10.10 -4.77
C ASP A 329 -18.76 -9.08 -4.38
N PHE A 330 -18.55 -8.07 -5.23
CA PHE A 330 -17.60 -6.98 -5.00
C PHE A 330 -17.93 -6.15 -3.75
N PHE A 331 -19.20 -6.13 -3.34
CA PHE A 331 -19.64 -5.38 -2.15
C PHE A 331 -19.47 -6.17 -0.85
N ASN A 332 -19.09 -7.46 -0.92
CA ASN A 332 -18.87 -8.24 0.28
C ASN A 332 -17.44 -8.07 0.81
N LEU A 333 -17.33 -7.58 2.04
CA LEU A 333 -16.07 -7.50 2.79
C LEU A 333 -15.50 -8.89 3.12
N TRP A 334 -16.39 -9.86 3.34
CA TRP A 334 -16.03 -11.18 3.84
C TRP A 334 -15.83 -12.14 2.67
N LYS A 335 -14.61 -12.52 2.40
CA LYS A 335 -14.28 -13.57 1.44
C LYS A 335 -14.16 -14.91 2.16
N PRO A 336 -14.45 -16.05 1.51
CA PRO A 336 -14.33 -17.38 2.13
C PRO A 336 -12.90 -17.65 2.60
N ASN A 337 -12.72 -18.58 3.55
CA ASN A 337 -11.38 -18.93 4.04
C ASN A 337 -10.49 -19.61 2.99
N SER A 338 -11.08 -20.12 1.93
CA SER A 338 -10.38 -20.65 0.75
C SER A 338 -9.80 -19.56 -0.16
N HIS A 339 -10.20 -18.27 0.02
CA HIS A 339 -9.69 -17.20 -0.81
C HIS A 339 -8.17 -17.03 -0.62
N PRO A 340 -7.37 -17.03 -1.71
CA PRO A 340 -5.91 -17.11 -1.61
C PRO A 340 -5.27 -15.92 -0.89
N SER A 341 -5.78 -14.71 -1.11
CA SER A 341 -5.20 -13.48 -0.53
C SER A 341 -5.95 -12.99 0.70
N TYR A 342 -7.29 -13.07 0.73
CA TYR A 342 -8.15 -12.37 1.69
C TYR A 342 -9.11 -13.29 2.45
N PRO A 343 -8.67 -14.40 3.07
CA PRO A 343 -9.52 -15.23 3.90
C PRO A 343 -10.05 -14.40 5.08
N TRP A 344 -11.37 -14.45 5.35
CA TRP A 344 -11.98 -13.59 6.37
C TRP A 344 -11.38 -13.76 7.77
N PHE A 345 -11.02 -15.01 8.14
CA PHE A 345 -10.38 -15.26 9.44
C PHE A 345 -9.00 -14.59 9.53
N GLY A 346 -8.21 -14.67 8.47
CA GLY A 346 -6.92 -13.99 8.38
C GLY A 346 -7.06 -12.47 8.42
N LEU A 347 -8.07 -11.91 7.74
CA LEU A 347 -8.36 -10.48 7.77
C LEU A 347 -8.82 -10.00 9.16
N LEU A 348 -9.61 -10.82 9.87
CA LEU A 348 -10.13 -10.45 11.19
C LEU A 348 -9.07 -10.54 12.31
N PHE A 349 -8.16 -11.51 12.25
CA PHE A 349 -7.18 -11.78 13.31
C PHE A 349 -5.73 -11.47 12.90
N GLY A 350 -5.33 -11.76 11.68
CA GLY A 350 -3.96 -11.56 11.20
C GLY A 350 -3.68 -10.11 10.80
N ALA A 351 -4.56 -9.51 10.03
CA ALA A 351 -4.36 -8.13 9.61
C ALA A 351 -4.33 -7.11 10.78
N PRO A 352 -5.12 -7.26 11.88
CA PRO A 352 -4.95 -6.43 13.08
C PRO A 352 -3.58 -6.53 13.74
N ILE A 353 -2.92 -7.69 13.71
CA ILE A 353 -1.56 -7.83 14.26
C ILE A 353 -0.60 -6.92 13.49
N VAL A 354 -0.68 -6.94 12.16
CA VAL A 354 0.11 -6.06 11.28
C VAL A 354 -0.30 -4.60 11.51
N GLY A 355 -1.60 -4.31 11.64
CA GLY A 355 -2.13 -2.98 11.93
C GLY A 355 -1.61 -2.43 13.27
N LEU A 356 -1.61 -3.22 14.33
CA LEU A 356 -1.09 -2.81 15.63
C LEU A 356 0.43 -2.58 15.59
N TRP A 357 1.19 -3.43 14.89
CA TRP A 357 2.60 -3.14 14.66
C TRP A 357 2.78 -1.79 13.95
N TYR A 358 2.14 -1.60 12.80
CA TYR A 358 2.30 -0.42 11.98
C TYR A 358 1.88 0.88 12.69
N TRP A 359 0.69 0.89 13.29
CA TRP A 359 0.15 2.10 13.90
C TRP A 359 0.72 2.39 15.29
N CYS A 360 1.06 1.37 16.08
CA CYS A 360 1.40 1.54 17.47
C CYS A 360 2.91 1.45 17.78
N THR A 361 3.71 0.83 16.92
CA THR A 361 5.11 0.53 17.24
C THR A 361 6.12 0.92 16.17
N ASP A 362 5.65 1.23 14.96
CA ASP A 362 6.52 1.64 13.87
C ASP A 362 6.96 3.11 14.04
N GLN A 363 8.27 3.36 13.96
CA GLN A 363 8.87 4.69 14.05
C GLN A 363 8.24 5.65 13.03
N TYR A 364 8.00 5.18 11.83
CA TYR A 364 7.42 5.91 10.72
C TYR A 364 6.10 6.61 11.10
N ILE A 365 5.26 5.97 11.89
CA ILE A 365 3.95 6.49 12.33
C ILE A 365 4.06 7.16 13.71
N VAL A 366 4.65 6.45 14.69
CA VAL A 366 4.65 6.91 16.09
C VAL A 366 5.41 8.23 16.26
N GLN A 367 6.43 8.48 15.45
CA GLN A 367 7.21 9.72 15.49
C GLN A 367 6.33 10.98 15.44
N ARG A 368 5.20 10.95 14.70
CA ARG A 368 4.27 12.08 14.61
C ARG A 368 3.63 12.40 15.96
N THR A 369 3.24 11.36 16.70
CA THR A 369 2.67 11.55 18.04
C THR A 369 3.69 12.09 19.04
N LEU A 370 4.99 11.75 18.86
CA LEU A 370 6.09 12.25 19.68
C LEU A 370 6.41 13.74 19.44
N THR A 371 5.91 14.33 18.33
CA THR A 371 6.04 15.77 18.06
C THR A 371 5.02 16.63 18.80
N ALA A 372 4.04 16.03 19.47
CA ALA A 372 2.95 16.72 20.12
C ALA A 372 3.43 17.62 21.27
N ARG A 373 2.75 18.77 21.46
CA ARG A 373 2.97 19.67 22.61
C ARG A 373 2.75 18.96 23.94
N ASN A 374 1.73 18.13 24.01
CA ASN A 374 1.37 17.36 25.19
C ASN A 374 0.57 16.12 24.79
N GLN A 375 0.29 15.27 25.76
CA GLN A 375 -0.41 14.01 25.59
C GLN A 375 -1.85 14.18 25.00
N SER A 376 -2.56 15.26 25.40
CA SER A 376 -3.89 15.57 24.89
C SER A 376 -3.87 15.84 23.38
N GLN A 377 -2.89 16.63 22.88
CA GLN A 377 -2.75 16.91 21.45
C GLN A 377 -2.39 15.65 20.66
N ALA A 378 -1.51 14.80 21.19
CA ALA A 378 -1.18 13.51 20.57
C ALA A 378 -2.42 12.62 20.44
N ARG A 379 -3.19 12.45 21.50
CA ARG A 379 -4.41 11.64 21.53
C ARG A 379 -5.47 12.16 20.55
N ARG A 380 -5.77 13.45 20.57
CA ARG A 380 -6.73 14.07 19.63
C ARG A 380 -6.26 13.95 18.19
N GLY A 381 -4.95 14.06 17.96
CA GLY A 381 -4.35 13.82 16.64
C GLY A 381 -4.56 12.40 16.16
N THR A 382 -4.41 11.40 17.03
CA THR A 382 -4.67 9.99 16.66
C THR A 382 -6.15 9.71 16.41
N ILE A 383 -7.08 10.29 17.19
CA ILE A 383 -8.53 10.18 16.97
C ILE A 383 -8.90 10.82 15.63
N PHE A 384 -8.41 12.03 15.35
CA PHE A 384 -8.66 12.70 14.08
C PHE A 384 -8.07 11.92 12.89
N GLY A 385 -6.83 11.45 13.00
CA GLY A 385 -6.20 10.58 11.99
C GLY A 385 -6.99 9.29 11.75
N ALA A 386 -7.61 8.73 12.80
CA ALA A 386 -8.45 7.55 12.68
C ALA A 386 -9.75 7.81 11.89
N TYR A 387 -10.39 8.96 12.08
CA TYR A 387 -11.50 9.38 11.22
C TYR A 387 -11.07 9.54 9.76
N LEU A 388 -9.95 10.20 9.52
CA LEU A 388 -9.40 10.34 8.17
C LEU A 388 -9.09 8.98 7.53
N LYS A 389 -8.60 8.01 8.30
CA LYS A 389 -8.25 6.65 7.85
C LYS A 389 -9.45 5.85 7.31
N MET A 390 -10.68 6.22 7.60
CA MET A 390 -11.86 5.57 7.04
C MET A 390 -12.17 6.03 5.60
N PHE A 391 -11.75 7.23 5.20
CA PHE A 391 -12.03 7.76 3.87
C PHE A 391 -11.45 6.95 2.71
N PRO A 392 -10.26 6.32 2.79
CA PRO A 392 -9.69 5.50 1.72
C PRO A 392 -10.61 4.39 1.23
N VAL A 393 -11.49 3.84 2.08
CA VAL A 393 -12.51 2.86 1.67
C VAL A 393 -13.35 3.42 0.51
N PHE A 394 -13.78 4.68 0.63
CA PHE A 394 -14.62 5.34 -0.36
C PHE A 394 -13.80 6.06 -1.44
N LEU A 395 -12.64 6.63 -1.06
CA LEU A 395 -11.86 7.46 -1.97
C LEU A 395 -10.96 6.67 -2.93
N PHE A 396 -10.68 5.39 -2.64
CA PHE A 396 -9.80 4.57 -3.48
C PHE A 396 -10.42 3.23 -3.88
N ILE A 397 -10.99 2.46 -2.94
CA ILE A 397 -11.59 1.15 -3.27
C ILE A 397 -12.81 1.36 -4.19
N VAL A 398 -13.73 2.25 -3.81
CA VAL A 398 -14.93 2.52 -4.63
C VAL A 398 -14.58 3.05 -6.03
N PRO A 399 -13.66 4.02 -6.23
CA PRO A 399 -13.21 4.37 -7.57
C PRO A 399 -12.62 3.20 -8.36
N GLY A 400 -11.90 2.27 -7.73
CA GLY A 400 -11.47 1.04 -8.40
C GLY A 400 -12.66 0.23 -8.93
N MET A 401 -13.69 0.02 -8.09
CA MET A 401 -14.94 -0.65 -8.49
C MET A 401 -15.68 0.13 -9.59
N VAL A 402 -15.66 1.47 -9.54
CA VAL A 402 -16.24 2.34 -10.58
C VAL A 402 -15.51 2.14 -11.91
N ALA A 403 -14.18 2.09 -11.90
CA ALA A 403 -13.40 1.83 -13.11
C ALA A 403 -13.76 0.47 -13.75
N TYR A 404 -13.87 -0.57 -12.91
CA TYR A 404 -14.37 -1.87 -13.33
C TYR A 404 -15.79 -1.77 -13.91
N GLY A 405 -16.70 -1.10 -13.19
CA GLY A 405 -18.10 -0.95 -13.60
C GLY A 405 -18.26 -0.21 -14.94
N ILE A 406 -17.50 0.84 -15.18
CA ILE A 406 -17.54 1.59 -16.46
C ILE A 406 -16.93 0.74 -17.60
N ALA A 407 -15.83 0.03 -17.34
CA ALA A 407 -15.20 -0.86 -18.31
C ALA A 407 -16.16 -1.99 -18.73
N THR A 408 -16.86 -2.62 -17.79
CA THR A 408 -17.84 -3.68 -18.08
C THR A 408 -19.12 -3.18 -18.77
N GLN A 409 -19.39 -1.88 -18.73
CA GLN A 409 -20.46 -1.25 -19.48
C GLN A 409 -20.07 -0.88 -20.92
N GLY A 410 -18.86 -1.25 -21.36
CA GLY A 410 -18.40 -1.10 -22.75
C GLY A 410 -17.49 0.10 -23.01
N ASP A 411 -17.05 0.86 -22.00
CA ASP A 411 -16.08 1.94 -22.22
C ASP A 411 -14.68 1.38 -22.50
N THR A 412 -14.32 1.32 -23.79
CA THR A 412 -13.04 0.76 -24.27
C THR A 412 -11.81 1.46 -23.68
N ARG A 413 -11.92 2.74 -23.29
CA ARG A 413 -10.82 3.50 -22.69
C ARG A 413 -10.41 2.95 -21.32
N LEU A 414 -11.31 2.22 -20.65
CA LEU A 414 -11.09 1.59 -19.34
C LEU A 414 -10.89 0.06 -19.43
N PHE A 415 -10.98 -0.56 -20.60
CA PHE A 415 -10.73 -1.99 -20.80
C PHE A 415 -9.39 -2.49 -20.22
N PRO A 416 -8.29 -1.70 -20.24
CA PRO A 416 -7.04 -2.15 -19.60
C PRO A 416 -7.22 -2.55 -18.13
N VAL A 417 -8.22 -2.02 -17.42
CA VAL A 417 -8.52 -2.38 -16.03
C VAL A 417 -8.92 -3.85 -15.88
N LEU A 418 -9.54 -4.42 -16.92
CA LEU A 418 -10.03 -5.81 -16.94
C LEU A 418 -8.91 -6.82 -17.28
N THR A 419 -7.73 -6.35 -17.74
CA THR A 419 -6.61 -7.22 -18.08
C THR A 419 -5.84 -7.67 -16.84
N ASP A 420 -5.14 -8.78 -16.94
CA ASP A 420 -4.26 -9.25 -15.86
C ASP A 420 -3.13 -8.23 -15.63
N GLY A 421 -3.00 -7.77 -14.38
CA GLY A 421 -2.09 -6.69 -14.00
C GLY A 421 -2.57 -5.27 -14.34
N GLY A 422 -3.60 -5.09 -15.17
CA GLY A 422 -4.12 -3.78 -15.57
C GLY A 422 -4.96 -3.09 -14.50
N ALA A 423 -5.47 -3.81 -13.53
CA ALA A 423 -6.25 -3.27 -12.40
C ALA A 423 -5.51 -2.15 -11.65
N ASN A 424 -4.18 -2.19 -11.57
CA ASN A 424 -3.37 -1.13 -10.97
C ASN A 424 -3.48 0.22 -11.70
N GLN A 425 -3.99 0.24 -12.92
CA GLN A 425 -4.21 1.46 -13.71
C GLN A 425 -5.60 2.07 -13.47
N ALA A 426 -6.47 1.43 -12.68
CA ALA A 426 -7.86 1.86 -12.48
C ALA A 426 -7.97 3.35 -12.10
N PHE A 427 -7.28 3.80 -11.07
CA PHE A 427 -7.35 5.19 -10.63
C PHE A 427 -6.71 6.17 -11.62
N PRO A 428 -5.49 5.94 -12.15
CA PRO A 428 -4.91 6.78 -13.19
C PRO A 428 -5.78 6.91 -14.46
N LEU A 429 -6.40 5.83 -14.92
CA LEU A 429 -7.28 5.84 -16.09
C LEU A 429 -8.58 6.62 -15.83
N LEU A 430 -9.18 6.50 -14.64
CA LEU A 430 -10.30 7.36 -14.26
C LEU A 430 -9.91 8.84 -14.31
N VAL A 431 -8.76 9.21 -13.75
CA VAL A 431 -8.26 10.59 -13.80
C VAL A 431 -8.10 11.06 -15.25
N LYS A 432 -7.54 10.22 -16.11
CA LYS A 432 -7.26 10.56 -17.50
C LYS A 432 -8.54 10.73 -18.35
N HIS A 433 -9.49 9.82 -18.20
CA HIS A 433 -10.61 9.68 -19.14
C HIS A 433 -11.94 10.18 -18.62
N VAL A 434 -12.13 10.22 -17.29
CA VAL A 434 -13.42 10.53 -16.65
C VAL A 434 -13.49 11.98 -16.18
N LEU A 435 -12.35 12.57 -15.76
CA LEU A 435 -12.35 13.92 -15.20
C LEU A 435 -12.36 15.01 -16.29
N PRO A 436 -13.14 16.11 -16.06
CA PRO A 436 -13.08 17.28 -16.93
C PRO A 436 -11.78 18.07 -16.76
N VAL A 437 -11.45 18.87 -17.77
CA VAL A 437 -10.31 19.80 -17.73
C VAL A 437 -10.47 20.78 -16.57
N GLY A 438 -9.39 21.10 -15.88
CA GLY A 438 -9.33 21.92 -14.67
C GLY A 438 -9.34 21.09 -13.38
N LEU A 439 -10.14 20.03 -13.30
CA LEU A 439 -10.12 19.11 -12.15
C LEU A 439 -9.00 18.08 -12.23
N LYS A 440 -8.56 17.71 -13.45
CA LYS A 440 -7.42 16.81 -13.63
C LYS A 440 -6.16 17.32 -12.91
N GLY A 441 -5.87 18.61 -13.03
CA GLY A 441 -4.71 19.23 -12.37
C GLY A 441 -4.77 19.12 -10.84
N ILE A 442 -5.94 19.35 -10.23
CA ILE A 442 -6.13 19.21 -8.78
C ILE A 442 -5.91 17.76 -8.35
N VAL A 443 -6.48 16.81 -9.09
CA VAL A 443 -6.37 15.38 -8.78
C VAL A 443 -4.95 14.87 -8.96
N ILE A 444 -4.27 15.29 -10.03
CA ILE A 444 -2.85 14.97 -10.25
C ILE A 444 -2.00 15.56 -9.13
N GLY A 445 -2.28 16.81 -8.70
CA GLY A 445 -1.67 17.40 -7.52
C GLY A 445 -1.88 16.55 -6.26
N GLY A 446 -3.09 16.01 -6.05
CA GLY A 446 -3.42 15.09 -4.97
C GLY A 446 -2.66 13.76 -5.05
N LEU A 447 -2.52 13.19 -6.26
CA LEU A 447 -1.70 11.99 -6.50
C LEU A 447 -0.23 12.24 -6.14
N LEU A 448 0.34 13.33 -6.62
CA LEU A 448 1.71 13.72 -6.31
C LEU A 448 1.89 14.02 -4.82
N ALA A 449 0.89 14.67 -4.20
CA ALA A 449 0.86 14.91 -2.76
C ALA A 449 0.99 13.63 -1.96
N ALA A 450 0.22 12.60 -2.28
CA ALA A 450 0.25 11.32 -1.59
C ALA A 450 1.60 10.60 -1.75
N LEU A 451 2.16 10.61 -2.95
CA LEU A 451 3.47 10.02 -3.23
C LEU A 451 4.58 10.73 -2.44
N MET A 452 4.60 12.06 -2.48
CA MET A 452 5.62 12.88 -1.82
C MET A 452 5.51 12.84 -0.30
N SER A 453 4.30 12.78 0.28
CA SER A 453 4.10 12.69 1.73
C SER A 453 4.67 11.39 2.29
N SER A 454 4.38 10.26 1.66
CA SER A 454 4.92 8.97 2.07
C SER A 454 6.45 8.92 2.01
N LEU A 455 7.06 9.43 0.92
CA LEU A 455 8.52 9.52 0.79
C LEU A 455 9.15 10.42 1.85
N ALA A 456 8.61 11.63 2.07
CA ALA A 456 9.12 12.58 3.07
C ALA A 456 9.12 11.96 4.47
N SER A 457 8.04 11.25 4.78
CA SER A 457 7.86 10.54 6.03
C SER A 457 8.91 9.46 6.26
N VAL A 458 9.16 8.64 5.24
CA VAL A 458 10.17 7.57 5.31
C VAL A 458 11.57 8.15 5.41
N PHE A 459 11.89 9.14 4.58
CA PHE A 459 13.21 9.79 4.62
C PHE A 459 13.53 10.37 6.00
N ASN A 460 12.57 11.07 6.60
CA ASN A 460 12.74 11.62 7.94
C ASN A 460 12.88 10.53 9.00
N SER A 461 12.11 9.44 8.92
CA SER A 461 12.17 8.33 9.87
C SER A 461 13.50 7.57 9.77
N CYS A 462 13.95 7.26 8.56
CA CYS A 462 15.26 6.66 8.32
C CYS A 462 16.39 7.53 8.85
N SER A 463 16.34 8.83 8.56
CA SER A 463 17.33 9.81 9.05
C SER A 463 17.36 9.85 10.59
N THR A 464 16.19 9.81 11.23
CA THR A 464 16.08 9.79 12.69
C THR A 464 16.68 8.51 13.28
N LEU A 465 16.30 7.34 12.75
CA LEU A 465 16.82 6.05 13.19
C LEU A 465 18.35 5.98 13.02
N PHE A 466 18.85 6.36 11.85
CA PHE A 466 20.28 6.35 11.62
C PHE A 466 21.01 7.30 12.58
N THR A 467 20.57 8.55 12.69
CA THR A 467 21.28 9.58 13.46
C THR A 467 21.19 9.34 14.96
N ILE A 468 20.02 9.02 15.49
CA ILE A 468 19.77 8.92 16.94
C ILE A 468 20.09 7.53 17.46
N ASP A 469 19.74 6.47 16.73
CA ASP A 469 19.88 5.11 17.23
C ASP A 469 21.20 4.45 16.87
N ILE A 470 21.84 4.89 15.76
CA ILE A 470 23.10 4.34 15.31
C ILE A 470 24.23 5.34 15.56
N TYR A 471 24.24 6.50 14.86
CA TYR A 471 25.36 7.42 14.87
C TYR A 471 25.66 8.01 16.25
N LYS A 472 24.65 8.51 16.97
CA LYS A 472 24.81 9.08 18.32
C LYS A 472 25.32 8.06 19.34
N LYS A 473 25.08 6.76 19.12
CA LYS A 473 25.64 5.69 19.98
C LYS A 473 27.11 5.42 19.69
N LEU A 474 27.53 5.59 18.44
CA LEU A 474 28.93 5.46 18.04
C LEU A 474 29.75 6.71 18.39
N VAL A 475 29.12 7.89 18.36
CA VAL A 475 29.74 9.19 18.68
C VAL A 475 28.92 9.90 19.77
N PRO A 476 29.06 9.50 21.05
CA PRO A 476 28.22 10.02 22.14
C PRO A 476 28.36 11.53 22.39
N ASN A 477 29.54 12.10 22.10
CA ASN A 477 29.87 13.50 22.32
C ASN A 477 29.55 14.42 21.13
N ALA A 478 28.80 13.93 20.14
CA ALA A 478 28.41 14.74 19.00
C ALA A 478 27.53 15.94 19.43
N SER A 479 27.89 17.15 18.94
CA SER A 479 27.10 18.34 19.22
C SER A 479 25.73 18.27 18.53
N GLU A 480 24.75 19.02 19.03
CA GLU A 480 23.39 19.07 18.47
C GLU A 480 23.42 19.53 16.99
N THR A 481 24.24 20.51 16.66
CA THR A 481 24.42 20.97 15.27
C THR A 481 25.01 19.88 14.37
N HIS A 482 25.98 19.13 14.90
CA HIS A 482 26.58 18.01 14.19
C HIS A 482 25.55 16.90 13.91
N LEU A 483 24.72 16.56 14.88
CA LEU A 483 23.65 15.58 14.71
C LEU A 483 22.62 16.02 13.64
N VAL A 484 22.31 17.31 13.54
CA VAL A 484 21.45 17.83 12.47
C VAL A 484 22.10 17.64 11.09
N TRP A 485 23.41 17.93 10.98
CA TRP A 485 24.16 17.72 9.74
C TRP A 485 24.22 16.24 9.34
N VAL A 486 24.49 15.36 10.28
CA VAL A 486 24.44 13.89 10.06
C VAL A 486 23.06 13.46 9.59
N GLY A 487 22.01 14.02 10.18
CA GLY A 487 20.63 13.73 9.75
C GLY A 487 20.35 14.14 8.31
N ARG A 488 20.83 15.32 7.89
CA ARG A 488 20.73 15.79 6.50
C ARG A 488 21.47 14.88 5.53
N LEU A 489 22.70 14.51 5.87
CA LEU A 489 23.52 13.60 5.06
C LEU A 489 22.88 12.20 4.98
N ALA A 490 22.37 11.69 6.10
CA ALA A 490 21.63 10.42 6.13
C ALA A 490 20.40 10.46 5.22
N THR A 491 19.63 11.56 5.25
CA THR A 491 18.49 11.72 4.35
C THR A 491 18.95 11.72 2.88
N ALA A 492 20.00 12.49 2.55
CA ALA A 492 20.54 12.54 1.19
C ALA A 492 21.03 11.16 0.71
N PHE A 493 21.69 10.41 1.58
CA PHE A 493 22.13 9.05 1.29
C PHE A 493 20.98 8.09 1.03
N ILE A 494 19.90 8.18 1.82
CA ILE A 494 18.70 7.33 1.66
C ILE A 494 17.95 7.69 0.37
N VAL A 495 17.89 8.98 0.01
CA VAL A 495 17.36 9.44 -1.29
C VAL A 495 18.14 8.80 -2.44
N LEU A 496 19.47 8.81 -2.36
CA LEU A 496 20.35 8.18 -3.36
C LEU A 496 20.12 6.66 -3.43
N LEU A 497 20.07 5.98 -2.28
CA LEU A 497 19.77 4.55 -2.21
C LEU A 497 18.39 4.23 -2.83
N GLY A 498 17.38 5.07 -2.60
CA GLY A 498 16.07 4.93 -3.21
C GLY A 498 16.14 4.94 -4.73
N ILE A 499 16.87 5.88 -5.32
CA ILE A 499 17.07 5.97 -6.78
C ILE A 499 17.79 4.72 -7.31
N LEU A 500 18.87 4.31 -6.65
CA LEU A 500 19.64 3.12 -7.04
C LEU A 500 18.85 1.81 -6.91
N TRP A 501 17.80 1.80 -6.07
CA TRP A 501 16.96 0.63 -5.85
C TRP A 501 15.85 0.45 -6.89
N ILE A 502 15.51 1.50 -7.68
CA ILE A 502 14.42 1.44 -8.69
C ILE A 502 14.56 0.26 -9.66
N PRO A 503 15.74 -0.04 -10.25
CA PRO A 503 15.89 -1.19 -11.15
C PRO A 503 15.54 -2.53 -10.49
N VAL A 504 15.92 -2.69 -9.22
CA VAL A 504 15.64 -3.91 -8.44
C VAL A 504 14.15 -4.08 -8.23
N VAL A 505 13.44 -2.98 -7.95
CA VAL A 505 11.98 -2.98 -7.76
C VAL A 505 11.25 -3.45 -9.00
N ILE A 506 11.66 -2.97 -10.18
CA ILE A 506 11.05 -3.35 -11.46
C ILE A 506 11.15 -4.87 -11.69
N ILE A 507 12.26 -5.47 -11.28
CA ILE A 507 12.46 -6.92 -11.40
C ILE A 507 11.62 -7.71 -10.39
N LEU A 508 11.51 -7.21 -9.16
CA LEU A 508 10.84 -7.90 -8.05
C LEU A 508 9.31 -7.78 -8.10
N MET A 509 8.77 -6.66 -8.62
CA MET A 509 7.34 -6.39 -8.58
C MET A 509 6.61 -6.89 -9.83
N LYS A 510 6.36 -8.19 -9.89
CA LYS A 510 5.43 -8.81 -10.85
C LYS A 510 4.11 -9.08 -10.12
N GLY A 511 3.02 -8.35 -10.46
CA GLY A 511 1.68 -8.57 -9.91
C GLY A 511 1.11 -7.41 -9.09
N SER A 512 0.26 -7.70 -8.11
CA SER A 512 -0.39 -6.68 -7.27
C SER A 512 0.60 -6.01 -6.32
N LEU A 513 0.74 -4.70 -6.50
CA LEU A 513 1.62 -3.86 -5.66
C LEU A 513 1.20 -3.88 -4.18
N TYR A 514 -0.10 -3.86 -3.92
CA TYR A 514 -0.63 -3.82 -2.56
C TYR A 514 -0.43 -5.16 -1.84
N ASP A 515 -0.66 -6.28 -2.54
CA ASP A 515 -0.47 -7.62 -1.98
C ASP A 515 0.99 -7.86 -1.59
N TYR A 516 1.94 -7.44 -2.46
CA TYR A 516 3.36 -7.50 -2.14
C TYR A 516 3.70 -6.72 -0.87
N LEU A 517 3.22 -5.47 -0.76
CA LEU A 517 3.49 -4.65 0.42
C LEU A 517 2.94 -5.29 1.69
N GLN A 518 1.70 -5.76 1.65
CA GLN A 518 1.04 -6.36 2.80
C GLN A 518 1.67 -7.71 3.20
N SER A 519 2.10 -8.52 2.23
CA SER A 519 2.79 -9.78 2.51
C SER A 519 4.12 -9.55 3.22
N VAL A 520 4.98 -8.65 2.72
CA VAL A 520 6.26 -8.33 3.38
C VAL A 520 6.05 -7.78 4.79
N GLN A 521 5.07 -6.89 4.98
CA GLN A 521 4.72 -6.36 6.31
C GLN A 521 4.21 -7.46 7.25
N SER A 522 3.47 -8.44 6.73
CA SER A 522 2.98 -9.59 7.48
C SER A 522 4.08 -10.57 7.92
N TYR A 523 5.25 -10.49 7.31
CA TYR A 523 6.40 -11.33 7.72
C TYR A 523 7.34 -10.62 8.69
N ILE A 524 7.39 -9.29 8.70
CA ILE A 524 8.28 -8.48 9.54
C ILE A 524 7.56 -7.95 10.79
N GLY A 525 6.32 -7.52 10.65
CA GLY A 525 5.56 -6.83 11.71
C GLY A 525 5.22 -7.66 12.93
N PRO A 526 4.74 -8.90 12.79
CA PRO A 526 4.22 -9.68 13.91
C PRO A 526 5.23 -9.95 15.03
N PRO A 527 6.52 -10.29 14.78
CA PRO A 527 7.53 -10.43 15.82
C PRO A 527 7.74 -9.13 16.63
N ILE A 528 7.74 -7.99 15.94
CA ILE A 528 7.90 -6.68 16.55
C ILE A 528 6.67 -6.36 17.42
N ALA A 529 5.45 -6.61 16.90
CA ALA A 529 4.22 -6.46 17.68
C ALA A 529 4.27 -7.30 18.95
N ALA A 530 4.67 -8.56 18.87
CA ALA A 530 4.77 -9.45 20.02
C ALA A 530 5.70 -8.88 21.09
N VAL A 531 6.90 -8.40 20.72
CA VAL A 531 7.88 -7.82 21.64
C VAL A 531 7.34 -6.56 22.33
N PHE A 532 6.69 -5.65 21.59
CA PHE A 532 6.14 -4.43 22.17
C PHE A 532 4.96 -4.71 23.08
N PHE A 533 3.96 -5.48 22.61
CA PHE A 533 2.75 -5.73 23.41
C PHE A 533 3.05 -6.58 24.65
N LEU A 534 3.78 -7.68 24.50
CA LEU A 534 4.20 -8.46 25.66
C LEU A 534 5.11 -7.66 26.61
N GLY A 535 5.97 -6.80 26.06
CA GLY A 535 6.83 -5.92 26.82
C GLY A 535 6.09 -4.92 27.68
N ILE A 536 5.00 -4.36 27.16
CA ILE A 536 4.17 -3.37 27.85
C ILE A 536 3.24 -4.06 28.87
N PHE A 537 2.62 -5.17 28.52
CA PHE A 537 1.59 -5.79 29.34
C PHE A 537 2.11 -6.87 30.29
N CYS A 538 3.28 -7.48 30.03
CA CYS A 538 3.84 -8.56 30.85
C CYS A 538 5.17 -8.16 31.52
N LYS A 539 5.16 -7.97 32.84
CA LYS A 539 6.38 -7.66 33.61
C LYS A 539 7.44 -8.78 33.60
N ARG A 540 7.01 -10.03 33.31
CA ARG A 540 7.91 -11.18 33.35
C ARG A 540 8.86 -11.25 32.17
N VAL A 541 8.48 -10.65 31.02
CA VAL A 541 9.28 -10.66 29.81
C VAL A 541 10.59 -9.89 30.01
N ASN A 542 11.70 -10.52 29.63
CA ASN A 542 13.06 -10.01 29.81
C ASN A 542 13.82 -9.87 28.49
N ALA A 543 15.07 -9.41 28.53
CA ALA A 543 15.91 -9.17 27.35
C ALA A 543 16.21 -10.45 26.55
N ALA A 544 16.43 -11.59 27.23
CA ALA A 544 16.68 -12.85 26.55
C ALA A 544 15.46 -13.30 25.74
N GLY A 545 14.26 -13.26 26.34
CA GLY A 545 13.01 -13.56 25.63
C GLY A 545 12.76 -12.62 24.45
N CYS A 546 12.97 -11.31 24.64
CA CYS A 546 12.86 -10.32 23.56
C CYS A 546 13.75 -10.67 22.36
N MET A 547 15.04 -10.91 22.61
CA MET A 547 16.01 -11.19 21.53
C MET A 547 15.73 -12.52 20.84
N SER A 548 15.37 -13.56 21.61
CA SER A 548 15.02 -14.87 21.03
C SER A 548 13.76 -14.80 20.18
N GLY A 549 12.72 -14.07 20.65
CA GLY A 549 11.49 -13.90 19.87
C GLY A 549 11.67 -13.10 18.59
N LEU A 550 12.49 -12.02 18.61
CA LEU A 550 12.85 -11.27 17.41
C LEU A 550 13.65 -12.14 16.45
N ALA A 551 14.65 -12.89 16.94
CA ALA A 551 15.49 -13.73 16.10
C ALA A 551 14.67 -14.83 15.40
N VAL A 552 13.87 -15.58 16.15
CA VAL A 552 13.02 -16.64 15.56
C VAL A 552 12.01 -16.06 14.60
N GLY A 553 11.32 -14.96 14.99
CA GLY A 553 10.31 -14.35 14.15
C GLY A 553 10.89 -13.79 12.84
N PHE A 554 12.04 -13.13 12.87
CA PHE A 554 12.69 -12.63 11.66
C PHE A 554 13.27 -13.73 10.78
N ILE A 555 13.86 -14.77 11.36
CA ILE A 555 14.34 -15.94 10.60
C ILE A 555 13.17 -16.60 9.86
N LEU A 556 12.06 -16.87 10.54
CA LEU A 556 10.86 -17.44 9.93
C LEU A 556 10.25 -16.52 8.89
N GLY A 557 10.19 -15.21 9.16
CA GLY A 557 9.67 -14.22 8.22
C GLY A 557 10.50 -14.11 6.93
N VAL A 558 11.83 -14.09 7.06
CA VAL A 558 12.76 -14.09 5.91
C VAL A 558 12.66 -15.41 5.15
N ALA A 559 12.65 -16.54 5.86
CA ALA A 559 12.48 -17.85 5.23
C ALA A 559 11.17 -17.93 4.43
N ARG A 560 10.09 -17.38 4.97
CA ARG A 560 8.79 -17.29 4.26
C ARG A 560 8.89 -16.44 3.00
N LEU A 561 9.49 -15.25 3.08
CA LEU A 561 9.65 -14.34 1.94
C LEU A 561 10.50 -14.99 0.83
N VAL A 562 11.64 -15.59 1.20
CA VAL A 562 12.52 -16.28 0.24
C VAL A 562 11.80 -17.49 -0.36
N GLY A 563 11.14 -18.30 0.45
CA GLY A 563 10.35 -19.45 -0.02
C GLY A 563 9.25 -19.04 -1.00
N GLU A 564 8.55 -17.93 -0.74
CA GLU A 564 7.52 -17.41 -1.65
C GLU A 564 8.10 -16.93 -2.99
N ILE A 565 9.25 -16.27 -2.97
CA ILE A 565 9.95 -15.87 -4.20
C ILE A 565 10.39 -17.09 -5.01
N LEU A 566 10.96 -18.08 -4.34
CA LEU A 566 11.43 -19.31 -4.99
C LEU A 566 10.27 -20.16 -5.55
N SER A 567 9.13 -20.21 -4.84
CA SER A 567 7.95 -20.98 -5.29
C SER A 567 7.29 -20.39 -6.55
N ARG A 568 7.49 -19.08 -6.80
CA ARG A 568 6.97 -18.39 -8.00
C ARG A 568 7.92 -18.45 -9.20
N GLY A 569 9.12 -18.98 -9.02
CA GLY A 569 10.13 -19.14 -10.07
C GLY A 569 9.89 -20.39 -10.92
N ASN A 570 10.45 -20.44 -12.13
CA ASN A 570 10.41 -21.59 -13.03
C ASN A 570 11.71 -22.38 -12.89
N GLY A 571 11.90 -23.13 -11.81
CA GLY A 571 13.15 -23.89 -11.60
C GLY A 571 13.02 -25.04 -10.59
N SER A 572 14.08 -25.82 -10.44
CA SER A 572 14.13 -26.99 -9.53
C SER A 572 13.75 -26.65 -8.08
N ALA A 573 13.98 -25.42 -7.63
CA ALA A 573 13.57 -24.96 -6.31
C ALA A 573 12.03 -24.89 -6.18
N ALA A 574 11.32 -24.41 -7.20
CA ALA A 574 9.86 -24.36 -7.21
C ALA A 574 9.27 -25.77 -7.20
N GLU A 575 9.82 -26.69 -7.99
CA GLU A 575 9.42 -28.09 -8.01
C GLU A 575 9.64 -28.76 -6.64
N THR A 576 10.81 -28.55 -6.03
CA THR A 576 11.11 -29.06 -4.69
C THR A 576 10.13 -28.57 -3.64
N ILE A 577 9.78 -27.29 -3.69
CA ILE A 577 8.78 -26.68 -2.78
C ILE A 577 7.40 -27.31 -3.02
N ALA A 578 6.98 -27.46 -4.26
CA ALA A 578 5.68 -28.04 -4.60
C ALA A 578 5.56 -29.51 -4.17
N MET A 579 6.64 -30.29 -4.27
CA MET A 579 6.68 -31.70 -3.88
C MET A 579 6.70 -31.92 -2.35
N ASN A 580 7.12 -30.92 -1.56
CA ASN A 580 7.16 -31.05 -0.10
C ASN A 580 5.89 -30.42 0.53
N PRO A 581 5.01 -31.23 1.16
CA PRO A 581 3.75 -30.73 1.72
C PRO A 581 3.91 -29.61 2.74
N PHE A 582 4.97 -29.66 3.57
CA PHE A 582 5.24 -28.60 4.56
C PHE A 582 5.70 -27.30 3.88
N LEU A 583 6.63 -27.39 2.92
CA LEU A 583 7.11 -26.20 2.19
C LEU A 583 6.00 -25.60 1.34
N SER A 584 5.21 -26.42 0.67
CA SER A 584 4.03 -25.98 -0.10
C SER A 584 3.02 -25.26 0.78
N TRP A 585 2.66 -25.85 1.94
CA TRP A 585 1.81 -25.17 2.93
C TRP A 585 2.47 -23.87 3.43
N PHE A 586 3.73 -23.92 3.82
CA PHE A 586 4.44 -22.76 4.38
C PHE A 586 4.56 -21.61 3.38
N THR A 587 4.76 -21.88 2.09
CA THR A 587 4.88 -20.87 1.03
C THR A 587 3.54 -20.49 0.37
N GLY A 588 2.54 -21.38 0.40
CA GLY A 588 1.23 -21.18 -0.22
C GLY A 588 0.18 -20.57 0.72
N THR A 589 0.36 -20.68 2.05
CA THR A 589 -0.59 -20.10 3.02
C THR A 589 -0.71 -18.58 2.86
N SER A 590 -1.94 -18.04 2.93
CA SER A 590 -2.18 -16.59 2.86
C SER A 590 -1.29 -15.82 3.85
N PHE A 591 -0.78 -14.67 3.42
CA PHE A 591 0.07 -13.80 4.26
C PHE A 591 -0.64 -13.35 5.55
N THR A 592 -1.97 -13.25 5.55
CA THR A 592 -2.75 -12.90 6.73
C THR A 592 -2.74 -14.02 7.79
N PHE A 593 -2.84 -15.27 7.39
CA PHE A 593 -2.66 -16.41 8.31
C PHE A 593 -1.22 -16.51 8.78
N MET A 594 -0.25 -16.27 7.90
CA MET A 594 1.16 -16.29 8.27
C MET A 594 1.48 -15.25 9.34
N ALA A 595 0.83 -14.07 9.30
CA ALA A 595 0.96 -13.07 10.36
C ALA A 595 0.53 -13.59 11.74
N ILE A 596 -0.55 -14.39 11.80
CA ILE A 596 -1.00 -15.03 13.05
C ILE A 596 0.06 -16.02 13.55
N TRP A 597 0.52 -16.91 12.66
CA TRP A 597 1.52 -17.92 13.01
C TRP A 597 2.81 -17.30 13.51
N LEU A 598 3.33 -16.29 12.83
CA LEU A 598 4.55 -15.59 13.26
C LEU A 598 4.38 -14.87 14.60
N PHE A 599 3.23 -14.24 14.83
CA PHE A 599 2.93 -13.60 16.12
C PHE A 599 2.85 -14.61 17.26
N VAL A 600 2.15 -15.72 17.05
CA VAL A 600 2.01 -16.78 18.06
C VAL A 600 3.35 -17.45 18.35
N ALA A 601 4.10 -17.83 17.30
CA ALA A 601 5.42 -18.45 17.44
C ALA A 601 6.39 -17.52 18.20
N SER A 602 6.48 -16.24 17.78
CA SER A 602 7.33 -15.25 18.45
C SER A 602 6.90 -15.05 19.91
N SER A 603 5.59 -14.94 20.16
CA SER A 603 5.07 -14.77 21.54
C SER A 603 5.37 -15.97 22.41
N ALA A 604 5.20 -17.19 21.89
CA ALA A 604 5.52 -18.43 22.61
C ALA A 604 7.00 -18.49 22.98
N VAL A 605 7.91 -18.18 22.05
CA VAL A 605 9.36 -18.12 22.28
C VAL A 605 9.70 -17.05 23.32
N ILE A 606 9.14 -15.84 23.19
CA ILE A 606 9.36 -14.75 24.16
C ILE A 606 8.99 -15.21 25.57
N LEU A 607 7.81 -15.80 25.72
CA LEU A 607 7.32 -16.23 27.03
C LEU A 607 8.13 -17.41 27.58
N ALA A 608 8.38 -18.44 26.78
CA ALA A 608 9.14 -19.62 27.18
C ALA A 608 10.55 -19.25 27.64
N VAL A 609 11.30 -18.52 26.81
CA VAL A 609 12.67 -18.09 27.18
C VAL A 609 12.65 -17.15 28.40
N SER A 610 11.68 -16.22 28.47
CA SER A 610 11.56 -15.35 29.60
C SER A 610 11.26 -16.12 30.92
N LEU A 611 10.48 -17.20 30.87
CA LEU A 611 10.18 -18.03 32.04
C LEU A 611 11.40 -18.85 32.49
N LEU A 612 12.22 -19.29 31.54
CA LEU A 612 13.42 -20.09 31.80
C LEU A 612 14.65 -19.25 32.21
N THR A 613 14.60 -17.94 32.08
CA THR A 613 15.72 -17.04 32.36
C THR A 613 15.39 -16.09 33.53
N PRO A 614 16.38 -15.41 34.15
CA PRO A 614 16.15 -14.54 35.29
C PRO A 614 15.12 -13.44 35.04
N LYS A 615 14.38 -13.04 36.07
CA LYS A 615 13.42 -11.94 36.01
C LYS A 615 14.12 -10.63 35.62
N PRO A 616 13.48 -9.75 34.86
CA PRO A 616 14.06 -8.46 34.55
C PRO A 616 14.19 -7.60 35.81
N PRO A 617 15.22 -6.73 35.90
CA PRO A 617 15.36 -5.80 37.00
C PRO A 617 14.20 -4.79 37.01
N LYS A 618 13.87 -4.26 38.20
CA LYS A 618 12.74 -3.32 38.39
C LYS A 618 12.88 -2.09 37.50
N GLU A 619 14.09 -1.59 37.31
CA GLU A 619 14.38 -0.45 36.42
C GLU A 619 13.89 -0.63 34.94
N LYS A 620 13.83 -1.90 34.48
CA LYS A 620 13.34 -2.26 33.16
C LYS A 620 11.81 -2.45 33.09
N THR A 621 11.14 -2.48 34.22
CA THR A 621 9.68 -2.71 34.32
C THR A 621 8.92 -1.51 34.88
N ASP A 622 9.51 -0.77 35.80
CA ASP A 622 8.87 0.41 36.37
C ASP A 622 8.79 1.52 35.34
N ARG A 623 7.61 2.15 35.21
CA ARG A 623 7.25 3.15 34.21
C ARG A 623 7.23 2.64 32.75
N LEU A 624 7.79 1.45 32.48
CA LEU A 624 7.87 0.86 31.13
C LEU A 624 6.89 -0.29 30.90
N THR A 625 6.07 -0.62 31.89
CA THR A 625 4.98 -1.60 31.79
C THR A 625 3.67 -1.02 32.28
N TRP A 626 2.55 -1.58 31.82
CA TRP A 626 1.21 -1.11 32.18
C TRP A 626 0.98 -1.06 33.71
N SER A 627 1.33 -2.11 34.40
CA SER A 627 1.20 -2.23 35.86
C SER A 627 2.35 -1.56 36.64
N GLY A 628 3.42 -1.12 35.96
CA GLY A 628 4.57 -0.43 36.55
C GLY A 628 4.44 1.09 36.62
N ARG A 629 3.36 1.66 36.06
CA ARG A 629 3.13 3.11 36.10
C ARG A 629 2.80 3.61 37.50
N SER A 630 3.37 4.77 37.88
CA SER A 630 3.07 5.43 39.13
C SER A 630 1.63 5.94 39.23
N ALA A 631 1.14 6.27 40.40
CA ALA A 631 -0.16 6.89 40.58
C ALA A 631 -0.25 8.26 39.92
N GLU A 632 0.84 9.04 39.93
CA GLU A 632 0.96 10.34 39.31
C GLU A 632 0.86 10.25 37.75
N GLU A 633 1.59 9.32 37.14
CA GLU A 633 1.52 9.08 35.69
C GLU A 633 0.13 8.64 35.26
N ARG A 634 -0.58 7.87 36.05
CA ARG A 634 -1.97 7.49 35.77
C ARG A 634 -2.92 8.68 35.91
N ALA A 635 -2.69 9.56 36.87
CA ALA A 635 -3.46 10.77 37.08
C ALA A 635 -3.24 11.76 35.92
N GLU A 636 -1.99 11.96 35.50
CA GLU A 636 -1.65 12.80 34.35
C GLU A 636 -2.30 12.27 33.04
N ALA A 637 -2.25 10.94 32.82
CA ALA A 637 -2.90 10.31 31.69
C ALA A 637 -4.43 10.53 31.70
N ARG A 638 -5.06 10.55 32.90
CA ARG A 638 -6.49 10.86 33.07
C ARG A 638 -6.81 12.32 32.89
N ALA A 639 -5.97 13.23 33.36
CA ALA A 639 -6.14 14.67 33.16
C ALA A 639 -5.99 15.10 31.70
N GLY A 640 -5.33 14.29 30.89
CA GLY A 640 -5.05 14.57 29.49
C GLY A 640 -6.21 14.33 28.53
N TRP A 641 -7.43 13.98 28.97
CA TRP A 641 -8.60 13.78 28.08
C TRP A 641 -9.89 14.31 28.70
N ASN A 642 -10.88 14.55 27.85
CA ASN A 642 -12.20 15.04 28.24
C ASN A 642 -13.34 14.22 27.62
N LYS A 643 -14.59 14.53 27.96
CA LYS A 643 -15.77 13.83 27.44
C LYS A 643 -15.88 13.82 25.93
N TRP A 644 -15.40 14.87 25.24
CA TRP A 644 -15.45 14.97 23.78
C TRP A 644 -14.49 13.98 23.12
N ASP A 645 -13.33 13.72 23.73
CA ASP A 645 -12.38 12.73 23.24
C ASP A 645 -12.99 11.30 23.29
N VAL A 646 -13.80 11.01 24.34
CA VAL A 646 -14.54 9.75 24.47
C VAL A 646 -15.68 9.66 23.45
N ILE A 647 -16.49 10.72 23.33
CA ILE A 647 -17.60 10.76 22.36
C ILE A 647 -17.06 10.54 20.93
N ALA A 648 -15.98 11.24 20.57
CA ALA A 648 -15.35 11.07 19.26
C ALA A 648 -14.84 9.63 19.06
N THR A 649 -14.28 9.00 20.09
CA THR A 649 -13.85 7.59 20.03
C THR A 649 -15.02 6.64 19.80
N ILE A 650 -16.12 6.81 20.55
CA ILE A 650 -17.33 5.99 20.39
C ILE A 650 -17.93 6.20 19.00
N GLY A 651 -18.01 7.45 18.56
CA GLY A 651 -18.50 7.77 17.21
C GLY A 651 -17.69 7.10 16.10
N LEU A 652 -16.36 7.09 16.21
CA LEU A 652 -15.50 6.38 15.26
C LEU A 652 -15.78 4.88 15.24
N VAL A 653 -15.87 4.25 16.42
CA VAL A 653 -16.18 2.80 16.52
C VAL A 653 -17.54 2.51 15.90
N ALA A 654 -18.55 3.34 16.17
CA ALA A 654 -19.87 3.21 15.58
C ALA A 654 -19.83 3.33 14.04
N CYS A 655 -19.05 4.27 13.48
CA CYS A 655 -18.87 4.40 12.05
C CYS A 655 -18.20 3.16 11.44
N ILE A 656 -17.13 2.64 12.07
CA ILE A 656 -16.47 1.41 11.62
C ILE A 656 -17.45 0.23 11.60
N LEU A 657 -18.19 0.03 12.68
CA LEU A 657 -19.18 -1.05 12.77
C LEU A 657 -20.29 -0.88 11.73
N SER A 658 -20.75 0.36 11.48
CA SER A 658 -21.77 0.63 10.44
C SER A 658 -21.28 0.23 9.04
N ILE A 659 -20.00 0.51 8.73
CA ILE A 659 -19.39 0.11 7.44
C ILE A 659 -19.31 -1.42 7.37
N TYR A 660 -18.87 -2.11 8.44
CA TYR A 660 -18.85 -3.58 8.48
C TYR A 660 -20.24 -4.17 8.26
N ILE A 661 -21.26 -3.66 8.94
CA ILE A 661 -22.65 -4.13 8.80
C ILE A 661 -23.18 -3.91 7.38
N TYR A 662 -22.93 -2.71 6.81
CA TYR A 662 -23.41 -2.36 5.47
C TYR A 662 -22.82 -3.27 4.38
N PHE A 663 -21.52 -3.57 4.47
CA PHE A 663 -20.81 -4.38 3.49
C PHE A 663 -20.66 -5.86 3.87
N THR A 664 -21.49 -6.38 4.76
CA THR A 664 -21.45 -7.79 5.14
C THR A 664 -21.97 -8.74 4.04
N GLY A 665 -22.78 -8.23 3.09
CA GLY A 665 -23.33 -9.05 2.01
C GLY A 665 -24.23 -10.19 2.50
N ASN A 666 -24.23 -11.31 1.76
CA ASN A 666 -25.10 -12.47 2.04
C ASN A 666 -24.41 -13.57 2.89
N MET A 667 -23.21 -13.31 3.44
CA MET A 667 -22.44 -14.35 4.14
C MET A 667 -23.11 -14.86 5.42
N PHE A 668 -23.97 -14.06 6.04
CA PHE A 668 -24.69 -14.38 7.26
C PHE A 668 -26.21 -14.50 7.04
N ARG A 669 -26.65 -14.56 5.79
CA ARG A 669 -28.03 -14.89 5.39
C ARG A 669 -28.07 -16.34 4.83
#